data_387978fa5667dfd87ce7e2c3086da775
#
_entry.id   387978fa5667dfd87ce7e2c3086da775
#
_cell.length_a   1.000
_cell.length_b   1.000
_cell.length_c   1.000
_cell.angle_alpha   90.00
_cell.angle_beta   90.00
_cell.angle_gamma   90.00
#
_symmetry.space_group_name_H-M   'P 1'
#
loop_
_entity.id
_entity.type
_entity.pdbx_description
1 polymer ?
#
loop_
_entity_poly.entity_id
_entity_poly.type
_entity_poly.pdbx_seq_one_letter_code
_entity_poly.pdbx_strand_id
1 'polypeptide(L)'
;MQFEIDQFLVEGGDSLDNVDILGQWPKVSGTKLDESQLTALRRIMTKKLAVVQGPPGTGKTFVSISALSVMLDNLHPGDPPIIVAAQTNHALDQLLKLIAPMEPNFLRLGGRTSEDNVVVKERTLYEVRSKTQIRGGTFQSSYKNAKSALEGSSLEIQMDIEKALKQGDDEAKALLEWNVISQDHYDSLYDEDWVSVEDSGLPPGVIALWLGREQLATPPRCPPINLGLGEEEDLEFEALEEAEVETGKKDDDDIDTLNGKWYPFREVFTGVASPGNSDKKLQKLLDSKSNLWEVSPTIRGEVYRYLKRRLKAKILEIFRGHLADYQRSAQSVKIARWESDATLIDRSRIKLIGCTTTGLSKYRGLLASLQPRTMLIEEAAETLEGTVLAAMFNSLQQLILVGDHQQLRAHCNITALDDAPYNLAVSMFERLVNNGIEYTMLNKQRRMISEIRELLGPFYPNLQDHSSVLDRVKNRKSIPGMGGRDSYFFHHQWPESRDDSLSRFNVHEADMIAAFFTHLVLNGIEPSQITVLAFYSGQRKIVLQKLRKQPELAQHGPKFNVFTVDSYQGEENDVILLSLVRSNSHHSIGFLENKNRAVVSLSRARRGLYIFGNSVNLLAANAQSFKLWSTITDRLRLQKRLNIDSGLPIVCKNHQTETMIHEPVDWEQLAGGCGLKCDGQLPCGHLCVYKCHP
;
A
#
# COMPACT_ATOMS: atom_id res chain seq x y z
N MET A 1 -30.02 18.43 -19.28
CA MET A 1 -28.77 17.94 -19.84
C MET A 1 -29.12 16.96 -20.94
N GLN A 2 -28.63 17.21 -22.13
CA GLN A 2 -28.76 16.31 -23.27
C GLN A 2 -27.51 15.50 -23.36
N PHE A 3 -27.63 14.19 -23.47
CA PHE A 3 -26.51 13.23 -23.50
C PHE A 3 -26.66 12.30 -24.71
N GLU A 4 -25.53 11.96 -25.31
CA GLU A 4 -25.40 10.87 -26.24
C GLU A 4 -25.15 9.59 -25.47
N ILE A 5 -25.96 8.55 -25.71
CA ILE A 5 -25.81 7.24 -25.09
C ILE A 5 -25.30 6.27 -26.14
N ASP A 6 -24.06 5.80 -25.97
CA ASP A 6 -23.35 4.96 -26.91
C ASP A 6 -24.03 3.60 -27.16
N GLN A 7 -23.84 3.06 -28.36
CA GLN A 7 -24.19 1.71 -28.80
C GLN A 7 -23.68 0.59 -27.88
N PHE A 8 -22.60 0.86 -27.10
CA PHE A 8 -22.05 -0.08 -26.12
C PHE A 8 -23.06 -0.48 -25.02
N LEU A 9 -23.99 0.40 -24.69
CA LEU A 9 -25.03 0.14 -23.68
C LEU A 9 -26.28 -0.53 -24.25
N VAL A 10 -26.43 -0.57 -25.58
CA VAL A 10 -27.60 -1.11 -26.27
C VAL A 10 -27.14 -2.17 -27.29
N GLU A 11 -27.41 -3.45 -27.06
CA GLU A 11 -27.12 -4.50 -28.06
C GLU A 11 -27.96 -4.29 -29.32
N GLY A 12 -27.30 -3.94 -30.45
CA GLY A 12 -27.93 -3.82 -31.76
C GLY A 12 -28.79 -2.57 -31.95
N GLY A 13 -28.62 -1.56 -31.09
CA GLY A 13 -29.34 -0.29 -31.19
C GLY A 13 -28.51 0.83 -31.84
N ASP A 14 -29.21 1.81 -32.44
CA ASP A 14 -28.60 3.06 -32.84
C ASP A 14 -28.27 3.90 -31.60
N SER A 15 -27.22 4.76 -31.68
CA SER A 15 -26.91 5.73 -30.65
C SER A 15 -28.12 6.62 -30.36
N LEU A 16 -28.41 6.87 -29.08
CA LEU A 16 -29.48 7.77 -28.68
C LEU A 16 -28.90 9.17 -28.50
N ASP A 17 -29.09 10.03 -29.50
CA ASP A 17 -28.64 11.42 -29.47
C ASP A 17 -29.63 12.32 -28.71
N ASN A 18 -29.10 13.29 -27.98
CA ASN A 18 -29.88 14.36 -27.32
C ASN A 18 -30.91 13.89 -26.29
N VAL A 19 -30.58 12.88 -25.48
CA VAL A 19 -31.46 12.37 -24.43
C VAL A 19 -31.47 13.28 -23.21
N ASP A 20 -32.64 13.76 -22.77
CA ASP A 20 -32.80 14.45 -21.47
C ASP A 20 -32.85 13.44 -20.32
N ILE A 21 -31.69 13.08 -19.78
CA ILE A 21 -31.56 12.09 -18.70
C ILE A 21 -32.14 12.54 -17.35
N LEU A 22 -32.39 13.83 -17.15
CA LEU A 22 -33.04 14.38 -15.95
C LEU A 22 -34.57 14.35 -16.05
N GLY A 23 -35.11 14.56 -17.23
CA GLY A 23 -36.53 14.51 -17.49
C GLY A 23 -37.06 13.07 -17.57
N GLN A 24 -36.64 12.33 -18.55
CA GLN A 24 -37.07 10.95 -18.74
C GLN A 24 -35.88 10.06 -19.09
N TRP A 25 -35.57 9.13 -18.20
CA TRP A 25 -34.52 8.12 -18.46
C TRP A 25 -34.97 7.22 -19.65
N PRO A 26 -34.14 7.03 -20.67
CA PRO A 26 -34.51 6.23 -21.83
C PRO A 26 -34.80 4.79 -21.45
N LYS A 27 -35.80 4.21 -22.13
CA LYS A 27 -36.07 2.78 -22.03
C LYS A 27 -34.99 2.03 -22.83
N VAL A 28 -33.99 1.52 -22.14
CA VAL A 28 -32.88 0.77 -22.75
C VAL A 28 -33.31 -0.69 -22.82
N SER A 29 -33.57 -1.20 -24.02
CA SER A 29 -33.83 -2.63 -24.28
C SER A 29 -32.58 -3.27 -24.89
N GLY A 30 -32.24 -4.50 -24.49
CA GLY A 30 -31.10 -5.24 -25.05
C GLY A 30 -29.75 -4.89 -24.47
N THR A 31 -29.69 -4.18 -23.34
CA THR A 31 -28.45 -3.79 -22.68
C THR A 31 -27.71 -4.98 -22.03
N LYS A 32 -26.37 -4.91 -21.98
CA LYS A 32 -25.52 -5.84 -21.23
C LYS A 32 -25.56 -5.65 -19.71
N LEU A 33 -26.12 -4.51 -19.27
CA LEU A 33 -26.31 -4.17 -17.84
C LEU A 33 -27.55 -4.87 -17.30
N ASP A 34 -27.47 -5.40 -16.10
CA ASP A 34 -28.66 -5.85 -15.38
C ASP A 34 -29.39 -4.66 -14.74
N GLU A 35 -30.59 -4.91 -14.21
CA GLU A 35 -31.46 -3.86 -13.65
C GLU A 35 -30.81 -3.04 -12.53
N SER A 36 -30.04 -3.72 -11.64
CA SER A 36 -29.32 -3.05 -10.54
C SER A 36 -28.16 -2.19 -11.07
N GLN A 37 -27.48 -2.65 -12.10
CA GLN A 37 -26.41 -1.90 -12.77
C GLN A 37 -26.97 -0.70 -13.55
N LEU A 38 -28.09 -0.85 -14.22
CA LEU A 38 -28.81 0.27 -14.89
C LEU A 38 -29.26 1.34 -13.88
N THR A 39 -29.77 0.91 -12.73
CA THR A 39 -30.15 1.84 -11.65
C THR A 39 -28.94 2.58 -11.11
N ALA A 40 -27.80 1.89 -10.95
CA ALA A 40 -26.55 2.52 -10.53
C ALA A 40 -26.01 3.51 -11.58
N LEU A 41 -26.03 3.13 -12.87
CA LEU A 41 -25.67 4.04 -13.96
C LEU A 41 -26.54 5.31 -13.96
N ARG A 42 -27.86 5.15 -13.86
CA ARG A 42 -28.79 6.26 -13.77
C ARG A 42 -28.46 7.18 -12.59
N ARG A 43 -28.15 6.61 -11.41
CA ARG A 43 -27.73 7.40 -10.24
C ARG A 43 -26.45 8.18 -10.51
N ILE A 44 -25.45 7.54 -11.08
CA ILE A 44 -24.18 8.20 -11.43
C ILE A 44 -24.44 9.36 -12.39
N MET A 45 -25.27 9.18 -13.40
CA MET A 45 -25.52 10.21 -14.41
C MET A 45 -26.39 11.36 -13.91
N THR A 46 -27.21 11.17 -12.87
CA THR A 46 -28.22 12.17 -12.46
C THR A 46 -27.94 12.84 -11.11
N LYS A 47 -27.02 12.31 -10.29
CA LYS A 47 -26.77 12.83 -8.93
C LYS A 47 -25.40 13.51 -8.81
N LYS A 48 -25.34 14.61 -8.07
CA LYS A 48 -24.06 15.28 -7.73
C LYS A 48 -23.19 14.45 -6.78
N LEU A 49 -23.82 13.70 -5.87
CA LEU A 49 -23.18 12.70 -5.04
C LEU A 49 -23.83 11.35 -5.36
N ALA A 50 -23.07 10.50 -6.02
CA ALA A 50 -23.49 9.14 -6.35
C ALA A 50 -22.70 8.14 -5.52
N VAL A 51 -23.41 7.35 -4.71
CA VAL A 51 -22.83 6.27 -3.91
C VAL A 51 -23.36 4.94 -4.46
N VAL A 52 -22.45 4.07 -4.88
CA VAL A 52 -22.75 2.75 -5.45
C VAL A 52 -22.05 1.67 -4.63
N GLN A 53 -22.83 0.84 -3.97
CA GLN A 53 -22.33 -0.34 -3.28
C GLN A 53 -22.39 -1.55 -4.20
N GLY A 54 -21.25 -2.20 -4.38
CA GLY A 54 -21.16 -3.42 -5.17
C GLY A 54 -20.56 -4.58 -4.39
N PRO A 55 -21.38 -5.53 -3.93
CA PRO A 55 -20.89 -6.80 -3.40
C PRO A 55 -19.89 -7.50 -4.34
N PRO A 56 -19.14 -8.48 -3.84
CA PRO A 56 -18.15 -9.19 -4.65
C PRO A 56 -18.76 -9.78 -5.94
N GLY A 57 -18.10 -9.56 -7.09
CA GLY A 57 -18.49 -10.10 -8.37
C GLY A 57 -19.72 -9.47 -9.04
N THR A 58 -20.25 -8.36 -8.53
CA THR A 58 -21.43 -7.70 -9.10
C THR A 58 -21.11 -6.71 -10.22
N GLY A 59 -19.84 -6.51 -10.56
CA GLY A 59 -19.42 -5.69 -11.69
C GLY A 59 -19.35 -4.19 -11.38
N LYS A 60 -18.85 -3.79 -10.17
CA LYS A 60 -18.56 -2.39 -9.82
C LYS A 60 -17.83 -1.67 -10.93
N THR A 61 -16.65 -2.17 -11.27
CA THR A 61 -15.78 -1.59 -12.31
C THR A 61 -16.44 -1.53 -13.68
N PHE A 62 -17.31 -2.51 -14.01
CA PHE A 62 -18.06 -2.49 -15.26
C PHE A 62 -19.06 -1.32 -15.31
N VAL A 63 -19.76 -1.06 -14.22
CA VAL A 63 -20.66 0.11 -14.10
C VAL A 63 -19.87 1.43 -14.16
N SER A 64 -18.73 1.51 -13.49
CA SER A 64 -17.84 2.69 -13.54
C SER A 64 -17.36 2.99 -14.95
N ILE A 65 -16.92 1.95 -15.68
CA ILE A 65 -16.46 2.08 -17.07
C ILE A 65 -17.62 2.51 -17.97
N SER A 66 -18.80 1.89 -17.81
CA SER A 66 -19.99 2.28 -18.59
C SER A 66 -20.39 3.76 -18.35
N ALA A 67 -20.29 4.21 -17.10
CA ALA A 67 -20.55 5.62 -16.77
C ALA A 67 -19.49 6.56 -17.35
N LEU A 68 -18.22 6.17 -17.24
CA LEU A 68 -17.10 6.96 -17.80
C LEU A 68 -17.17 7.03 -19.33
N SER A 69 -17.55 5.95 -20.02
CA SER A 69 -17.78 5.97 -21.46
C SER A 69 -18.78 7.06 -21.84
N VAL A 70 -19.99 7.02 -21.26
CA VAL A 70 -21.03 8.04 -21.53
C VAL A 70 -20.54 9.46 -21.19
N MET A 71 -19.81 9.63 -20.08
CA MET A 71 -19.30 10.97 -19.70
C MET A 71 -18.24 11.48 -20.67
N LEU A 72 -17.30 10.60 -21.12
CA LEU A 72 -16.22 10.96 -22.03
C LEU A 72 -16.73 11.32 -23.42
N ASP A 73 -17.75 10.60 -23.90
CA ASP A 73 -18.39 10.87 -25.19
C ASP A 73 -19.12 12.24 -25.20
N ASN A 74 -19.57 12.69 -24.03
CA ASN A 74 -20.26 13.95 -23.84
C ASN A 74 -19.35 15.13 -23.38
N LEU A 75 -18.03 14.95 -23.32
CA LEU A 75 -17.10 16.03 -23.07
C LEU A 75 -16.88 16.90 -24.29
N HIS A 76 -17.12 18.20 -24.15
CA HIS A 76 -16.86 19.20 -25.18
C HIS A 76 -15.39 19.63 -25.21
N PRO A 77 -14.87 20.10 -26.37
CA PRO A 77 -13.56 20.72 -26.44
C PRO A 77 -13.43 21.87 -25.44
N GLY A 78 -12.44 21.81 -24.56
CA GLY A 78 -12.20 22.79 -23.48
C GLY A 78 -12.86 22.47 -22.14
N ASP A 79 -13.61 21.37 -22.02
CA ASP A 79 -14.03 20.87 -20.72
C ASP A 79 -12.83 20.30 -19.93
N PRO A 80 -12.83 20.49 -18.60
CA PRO A 80 -11.77 19.95 -17.76
C PRO A 80 -11.80 18.40 -17.74
N PRO A 81 -10.64 17.74 -17.52
CA PRO A 81 -10.58 16.29 -17.48
C PRO A 81 -11.37 15.69 -16.31
N ILE A 82 -11.90 14.49 -16.52
CA ILE A 82 -12.50 13.67 -15.46
C ILE A 82 -11.37 13.07 -14.62
N ILE A 83 -11.50 13.16 -13.31
CA ILE A 83 -10.53 12.51 -12.39
C ILE A 83 -11.06 11.15 -11.97
N VAL A 84 -10.21 10.14 -12.07
CA VAL A 84 -10.49 8.79 -11.60
C VAL A 84 -9.42 8.38 -10.59
N ALA A 85 -9.84 7.91 -9.43
CA ALA A 85 -8.92 7.47 -8.39
C ALA A 85 -9.24 6.05 -7.92
N ALA A 86 -8.19 5.32 -7.53
CA ALA A 86 -8.31 4.02 -6.89
C ALA A 86 -7.32 3.91 -5.72
N GLN A 87 -7.58 3.02 -4.76
CA GLN A 87 -6.75 2.88 -3.57
C GLN A 87 -5.35 2.35 -3.91
N THR A 88 -5.25 1.38 -4.84
CA THR A 88 -3.99 0.76 -5.21
C THR A 88 -3.60 1.04 -6.65
N ASN A 89 -2.30 1.00 -6.97
CA ASN A 89 -1.80 1.11 -8.34
C ASN A 89 -2.36 0.02 -9.24
N HIS A 90 -2.50 -1.20 -8.70
CA HIS A 90 -3.05 -2.33 -9.46
C HIS A 90 -4.50 -2.10 -9.88
N ALA A 91 -5.37 -1.67 -8.96
CA ALA A 91 -6.78 -1.36 -9.26
C ALA A 91 -6.90 -0.20 -10.26
N LEU A 92 -6.07 0.83 -10.10
CA LEU A 92 -5.99 1.96 -11.02
C LEU A 92 -5.58 1.52 -12.43
N ASP A 93 -4.51 0.75 -12.54
CA ASP A 93 -3.97 0.30 -13.81
C ASP A 93 -4.92 -0.67 -14.55
N GLN A 94 -5.63 -1.54 -13.81
CA GLN A 94 -6.70 -2.35 -14.36
C GLN A 94 -7.85 -1.48 -14.93
N LEU A 95 -8.28 -0.48 -14.19
CA LEU A 95 -9.33 0.44 -14.64
C LEU A 95 -8.90 1.21 -15.89
N LEU A 96 -7.69 1.79 -15.90
CA LEU A 96 -7.15 2.52 -17.04
C LEU A 96 -6.94 1.62 -18.27
N LYS A 97 -6.54 0.36 -18.08
CA LYS A 97 -6.41 -0.62 -19.15
C LYS A 97 -7.77 -0.90 -19.84
N LEU A 98 -8.85 -0.92 -19.06
CA LEU A 98 -10.19 -1.10 -19.59
C LEU A 98 -10.74 0.16 -20.26
N ILE A 99 -10.28 1.34 -19.86
CA ILE A 99 -10.66 2.64 -20.46
C ILE A 99 -9.86 2.89 -21.77
N ALA A 100 -8.61 2.47 -21.85
CA ALA A 100 -7.71 2.76 -22.96
C ALA A 100 -8.27 2.48 -24.37
N PRO A 101 -9.05 1.42 -24.63
CA PRO A 101 -9.67 1.20 -25.93
C PRO A 101 -10.76 2.23 -26.30
N MET A 102 -11.42 2.82 -25.31
CA MET A 102 -12.49 3.80 -25.51
C MET A 102 -11.93 5.23 -25.59
N GLU A 103 -11.01 5.57 -24.69
CA GLU A 103 -10.37 6.89 -24.65
C GLU A 103 -8.84 6.73 -24.54
N PRO A 104 -8.12 6.83 -25.66
CA PRO A 104 -6.66 6.72 -25.67
C PRO A 104 -5.95 7.97 -25.10
N ASN A 105 -6.67 9.12 -24.97
CA ASN A 105 -6.11 10.36 -24.44
C ASN A 105 -6.33 10.49 -22.94
N PHE A 106 -5.85 9.51 -22.18
CA PHE A 106 -5.80 9.58 -20.73
C PHE A 106 -4.37 9.81 -20.22
N LEU A 107 -4.25 10.25 -18.98
CA LEU A 107 -3.00 10.45 -18.27
C LEU A 107 -3.03 9.70 -16.95
N ARG A 108 -1.94 8.99 -16.64
CA ARG A 108 -1.72 8.39 -15.34
C ARG A 108 -0.72 9.23 -14.53
N LEU A 109 -1.13 9.69 -13.34
CA LEU A 109 -0.24 10.34 -12.38
C LEU A 109 0.36 9.30 -11.42
N GLY A 110 1.66 9.44 -11.14
CA GLY A 110 2.44 8.51 -10.32
C GLY A 110 3.37 7.62 -11.15
N GLY A 111 4.47 7.15 -10.52
CA GLY A 111 5.59 6.52 -11.23
C GLY A 111 5.46 5.02 -11.48
N ARG A 112 4.56 4.31 -10.79
CA ARG A 112 4.51 2.85 -10.84
C ARG A 112 3.32 2.30 -11.59
N THR A 113 3.62 1.66 -12.68
CA THR A 113 2.74 0.69 -13.34
C THR A 113 3.54 -0.60 -13.53
N SER A 114 2.89 -1.76 -13.54
CA SER A 114 3.59 -3.02 -13.78
C SER A 114 4.27 -3.00 -15.14
N GLU A 115 5.46 -3.60 -15.25
CA GLU A 115 6.22 -3.65 -16.52
C GLU A 115 5.43 -4.29 -17.66
N ASP A 116 4.50 -5.17 -17.34
CA ASP A 116 3.64 -5.86 -18.30
C ASP A 116 2.52 -4.99 -18.88
N ASN A 117 2.27 -3.79 -18.31
CA ASN A 117 1.19 -2.91 -18.74
C ASN A 117 1.69 -1.75 -19.62
N VAL A 118 2.20 -2.08 -20.81
CA VAL A 118 2.79 -1.12 -21.76
C VAL A 118 1.86 0.05 -22.06
N VAL A 119 0.56 -0.20 -22.24
CA VAL A 119 -0.44 0.82 -22.62
C VAL A 119 -0.55 1.91 -21.55
N VAL A 120 -0.61 1.55 -20.27
CA VAL A 120 -0.70 2.51 -19.16
C VAL A 120 0.65 3.17 -18.91
N LYS A 121 1.76 2.40 -19.03
CA LYS A 121 3.13 2.91 -18.84
C LYS A 121 3.43 4.07 -19.81
N GLU A 122 3.06 3.95 -21.07
CA GLU A 122 3.24 5.00 -22.08
C GLU A 122 2.43 6.27 -21.83
N ARG A 123 1.42 6.21 -20.98
CA ARG A 123 0.53 7.30 -20.59
C ARG A 123 0.83 7.87 -19.20
N THR A 124 1.91 7.45 -18.57
CA THR A 124 2.37 8.11 -17.33
C THR A 124 2.82 9.55 -17.62
N LEU A 125 2.67 10.44 -16.65
CA LEU A 125 3.09 11.84 -16.78
C LEU A 125 4.56 11.96 -17.17
N TYR A 126 5.40 11.06 -16.67
CA TYR A 126 6.83 10.99 -17.01
C TYR A 126 7.04 10.73 -18.52
N GLU A 127 6.40 9.70 -19.05
CA GLU A 127 6.52 9.34 -20.48
C GLU A 127 5.92 10.42 -21.41
N VAL A 128 4.80 11.01 -21.01
CA VAL A 128 4.18 12.09 -21.78
C VAL A 128 5.08 13.32 -21.80
N ARG A 129 5.74 13.68 -20.68
CA ARG A 129 6.74 14.76 -20.63
C ARG A 129 7.94 14.47 -21.53
N SER A 130 8.47 13.25 -21.49
CA SER A 130 9.67 12.87 -22.26
C SER A 130 9.42 12.92 -23.78
N LYS A 131 8.22 12.49 -24.21
CA LYS A 131 7.80 12.51 -25.63
C LYS A 131 7.45 13.91 -26.15
N THR A 132 6.98 14.79 -25.25
CA THR A 132 6.51 16.13 -25.62
C THR A 132 7.58 17.17 -25.26
N GLN A 133 8.55 17.42 -26.15
CA GLN A 133 9.47 18.54 -25.98
C GLN A 133 8.68 19.86 -26.09
N ILE A 134 8.32 20.45 -24.96
CA ILE A 134 7.82 21.83 -24.93
C ILE A 134 9.00 22.75 -25.21
N ARG A 135 9.28 23.01 -26.51
CA ARG A 135 10.33 23.93 -26.91
C ARG A 135 9.89 25.37 -26.68
N GLY A 136 10.62 26.05 -25.78
CA GLY A 136 10.67 27.50 -25.66
C GLY A 136 9.41 28.18 -25.08
N GLY A 137 9.55 28.81 -23.93
CA GLY A 137 8.54 29.68 -23.34
C GLY A 137 8.98 30.20 -21.96
N THR A 138 8.27 31.19 -21.47
CA THR A 138 8.42 31.78 -20.12
C THR A 138 8.46 30.75 -18.99
N PHE A 139 7.81 29.59 -19.16
CA PHE A 139 7.77 28.49 -18.20
C PHE A 139 9.14 27.80 -17.99
N GLN A 140 9.91 27.60 -19.05
CA GLN A 140 11.25 27.03 -18.95
C GLN A 140 12.20 27.94 -18.16
N SER A 141 12.06 29.27 -18.31
CA SER A 141 12.83 30.23 -17.54
C SER A 141 12.40 30.29 -16.06
N SER A 142 11.11 30.23 -15.78
CA SER A 142 10.56 30.21 -14.41
C SER A 142 11.02 28.96 -13.64
N TYR A 143 10.90 27.79 -14.24
CA TYR A 143 11.37 26.54 -13.65
C TYR A 143 12.89 26.55 -13.42
N LYS A 144 13.67 27.00 -14.41
CA LYS A 144 15.13 27.08 -14.33
C LYS A 144 15.59 28.03 -13.22
N ASN A 145 14.91 29.17 -13.08
CA ASN A 145 15.20 30.14 -12.02
C ASN A 145 14.84 29.58 -10.63
N ALA A 146 13.69 28.91 -10.52
CA ALA A 146 13.27 28.27 -9.26
C ALA A 146 14.24 27.14 -8.85
N LYS A 147 14.70 26.33 -9.82
CA LYS A 147 15.68 25.28 -9.60
C LYS A 147 17.02 25.84 -9.13
N SER A 148 17.53 26.89 -9.77
CA SER A 148 18.77 27.54 -9.36
C SER A 148 18.68 28.13 -7.96
N ALA A 149 17.54 28.69 -7.58
CA ALA A 149 17.28 29.18 -6.21
C ALA A 149 17.27 28.02 -5.18
N LEU A 150 16.70 26.86 -5.54
CA LEU A 150 16.71 25.68 -4.69
C LEU A 150 18.12 25.14 -4.48
N GLU A 151 18.91 25.04 -5.55
CA GLU A 151 20.31 24.61 -5.49
C GLU A 151 21.13 25.55 -4.61
N GLY A 152 20.91 26.88 -4.72
CA GLY A 152 21.55 27.89 -3.85
C GLY A 152 21.20 27.67 -2.38
N SER A 153 19.92 27.54 -2.05
CA SER A 153 19.47 27.31 -0.66
C SER A 153 19.97 25.97 -0.10
N SER A 154 20.07 24.95 -0.93
CA SER A 154 20.64 23.64 -0.54
C SER A 154 22.13 23.77 -0.16
N LEU A 155 22.90 24.51 -0.96
CA LEU A 155 24.31 24.75 -0.70
C LEU A 155 24.52 25.53 0.62
N GLU A 156 23.67 26.52 0.91
CA GLU A 156 23.72 27.28 2.17
C GLU A 156 23.49 26.35 3.38
N ILE A 157 22.49 25.46 3.30
CA ILE A 157 22.23 24.45 4.35
C ILE A 157 23.43 23.53 4.53
N GLN A 158 24.00 23.03 3.43
CA GLN A 158 25.18 22.18 3.49
C GLN A 158 26.36 22.88 4.15
N MET A 159 26.61 24.13 3.80
CA MET A 159 27.67 24.93 4.42
C MET A 159 27.44 25.14 5.90
N ASP A 160 26.20 25.38 6.35
CA ASP A 160 25.88 25.51 7.77
C ASP A 160 26.11 24.22 8.54
N ILE A 161 25.72 23.08 7.97
CA ILE A 161 25.95 21.76 8.57
C ILE A 161 27.46 21.49 8.67
N GLU A 162 28.21 21.75 7.61
CA GLU A 162 29.67 21.58 7.62
C GLU A 162 30.34 22.46 8.66
N LYS A 163 29.92 23.72 8.79
CA LYS A 163 30.44 24.64 9.84
C LYS A 163 30.08 24.12 11.25
N ALA A 164 28.85 23.63 11.44
CA ALA A 164 28.40 23.12 12.74
C ALA A 164 29.13 21.83 13.16
N LEU A 165 29.59 21.02 12.19
CA LEU A 165 30.29 19.76 12.42
C LEU A 165 31.82 19.89 12.50
N LYS A 166 32.39 21.09 12.23
CA LYS A 166 33.82 21.33 12.35
C LYS A 166 34.25 21.22 13.82
N GLN A 167 35.38 20.58 14.04
CA GLN A 167 35.94 20.23 15.35
C GLN A 167 37.47 20.36 15.36
N GLY A 168 38.05 20.47 16.53
CA GLY A 168 39.49 20.61 16.71
C GLY A 168 39.94 22.08 16.73
N ASP A 169 41.04 22.44 16.04
CA ASP A 169 41.57 23.81 15.97
C ASP A 169 40.54 24.80 15.36
N ASP A 170 39.61 24.31 14.57
CA ASP A 170 38.51 25.09 14.03
C ASP A 170 37.44 25.45 15.06
N GLU A 171 37.41 24.85 16.27
CA GLU A 171 36.36 25.11 17.27
C GLU A 171 36.42 26.50 17.86
N ALA A 172 37.62 26.97 18.25
CA ALA A 172 37.82 28.34 18.73
C ALA A 172 37.48 29.38 17.65
N LYS A 173 37.86 29.07 16.40
CA LYS A 173 37.55 29.89 15.23
C LYS A 173 36.03 29.91 14.96
N ALA A 174 35.35 28.80 15.10
CA ALA A 174 33.90 28.74 14.99
C ALA A 174 33.19 29.58 16.06
N LEU A 175 33.64 29.55 17.31
CA LEU A 175 33.11 30.38 18.38
C LEU A 175 33.27 31.89 18.07
N LEU A 176 34.37 32.28 17.45
CA LEU A 176 34.61 33.66 16.99
C LEU A 176 33.74 34.02 15.79
N GLU A 177 33.75 33.22 14.72
CA GLU A 177 32.97 33.46 13.48
C GLU A 177 31.48 33.60 13.76
N TRP A 178 30.97 32.86 14.73
CA TRP A 178 29.58 32.94 15.15
C TRP A 178 29.32 34.00 16.23
N ASN A 179 30.29 34.87 16.53
CA ASN A 179 30.21 35.91 17.55
C ASN A 179 29.74 35.39 18.93
N VAL A 180 30.19 34.19 19.32
CA VAL A 180 29.94 33.60 20.63
C VAL A 180 30.99 34.09 21.65
N ILE A 181 32.22 34.27 21.18
CA ILE A 181 33.33 34.88 21.90
C ILE A 181 33.81 36.16 21.18
N SER A 182 34.46 37.06 21.88
CA SER A 182 35.08 38.26 21.29
C SER A 182 36.42 37.91 20.63
N GLN A 183 36.96 38.87 19.86
CA GLN A 183 38.29 38.75 19.30
C GLN A 183 39.35 38.61 20.41
N ASP A 184 39.22 39.38 21.47
CA ASP A 184 40.15 39.34 22.62
C ASP A 184 40.16 37.96 23.28
N HIS A 185 38.98 37.36 23.45
CA HIS A 185 38.87 35.98 23.96
C HIS A 185 39.55 34.98 23.04
N TYR A 186 39.39 35.11 21.71
CA TYR A 186 40.01 34.22 20.72
C TYR A 186 41.53 34.38 20.76
N ASP A 187 42.05 35.62 20.74
CA ASP A 187 43.48 35.91 20.76
C ASP A 187 44.12 35.39 22.03
N SER A 188 43.44 35.52 23.18
CA SER A 188 43.93 34.99 24.46
C SER A 188 44.16 33.48 24.49
N LEU A 189 43.46 32.72 23.66
CA LEU A 189 43.66 31.25 23.54
C LEU A 189 44.97 30.89 22.85
N TYR A 190 45.51 31.81 22.03
CA TYR A 190 46.72 31.61 21.22
C TYR A 190 47.93 32.40 21.73
N ASP A 191 47.84 33.00 22.94
CA ASP A 191 48.93 33.78 23.52
C ASP A 191 50.18 32.91 23.77
N GLU A 192 51.33 33.33 23.25
CA GLU A 192 52.54 32.50 23.09
C GLU A 192 53.15 32.00 24.42
N ASP A 193 52.79 32.57 25.55
CA ASP A 193 53.35 32.19 26.88
C ASP A 193 52.87 30.83 27.40
N TRP A 194 51.89 30.17 26.75
CA TRP A 194 51.28 28.95 27.25
C TRP A 194 51.37 27.74 26.30
N VAL A 195 51.96 27.91 25.11
CA VAL A 195 52.09 26.82 24.11
C VAL A 195 53.54 26.29 24.13
N SER A 196 53.87 25.44 25.10
CA SER A 196 55.09 24.61 25.01
C SER A 196 54.74 23.35 24.23
N VAL A 197 55.27 23.25 23.02
CA VAL A 197 55.17 22.05 22.14
C VAL A 197 56.27 21.08 22.56
N GLU A 198 55.91 19.98 23.22
CA GLU A 198 56.73 18.75 23.12
C GLU A 198 55.84 17.52 23.14
N ASP A 199 56.07 16.73 22.10
CA ASP A 199 55.86 15.28 21.88
C ASP A 199 54.54 14.74 21.28
N SER A 200 54.75 14.23 20.07
CA SER A 200 54.12 13.06 19.41
C SER A 200 52.59 13.04 19.35
N GLY A 201 52.05 13.62 18.30
CA GLY A 201 50.66 13.50 17.90
C GLY A 201 50.13 14.86 17.48
N LEU A 202 49.13 14.92 16.62
CA LEU A 202 48.41 16.13 16.23
C LEU A 202 48.21 17.03 17.46
N PRO A 203 48.58 18.32 17.43
CA PRO A 203 48.45 19.21 18.60
C PRO A 203 46.99 19.22 19.05
N PRO A 204 46.71 19.05 20.36
CA PRO A 204 45.36 19.19 20.85
C PRO A 204 44.89 20.61 20.58
N GLY A 205 43.66 20.76 20.05
CA GLY A 205 43.11 22.08 19.78
C GLY A 205 43.16 23.00 21.01
N VAL A 206 43.34 24.28 20.81
CA VAL A 206 43.53 25.28 21.89
C VAL A 206 42.45 25.25 22.98
N ILE A 207 41.23 24.85 22.62
CA ILE A 207 40.10 24.63 23.57
C ILE A 207 40.38 23.42 24.48
N ALA A 208 40.96 22.35 23.95
CA ALA A 208 41.34 21.18 24.74
C ALA A 208 42.45 21.52 25.74
N LEU A 209 43.42 22.35 25.35
CA LEU A 209 44.47 22.84 26.24
C LEU A 209 43.88 23.70 27.36
N TRP A 210 42.99 24.62 27.01
CA TRP A 210 42.34 25.52 27.97
C TRP A 210 41.47 24.77 29.00
N LEU A 211 40.80 23.68 28.59
CA LEU A 211 39.99 22.84 29.47
C LEU A 211 40.81 21.80 30.27
N GLY A 212 42.02 21.44 29.82
CA GLY A 212 42.81 20.33 30.32
C GLY A 212 42.64 19.08 29.40
N ARG A 213 43.76 18.53 28.92
CA ARG A 213 43.85 17.56 27.82
C ARG A 213 42.95 16.32 27.96
N GLU A 214 42.58 15.92 29.17
CA GLU A 214 41.80 14.70 29.43
C GLU A 214 40.26 14.89 29.41
N GLN A 215 39.80 16.12 29.18
CA GLN A 215 38.38 16.45 29.38
C GLN A 215 37.56 16.52 28.07
N LEU A 216 38.19 16.35 26.91
CA LEU A 216 37.51 16.32 25.63
C LEU A 216 37.67 14.92 24.98
N ALA A 217 36.54 14.28 24.68
CA ALA A 217 36.54 13.08 23.87
C ALA A 217 36.70 13.42 22.39
N THR A 218 37.43 12.61 21.63
CA THR A 218 37.55 12.74 20.17
C THR A 218 36.26 12.20 19.55
N PRO A 219 35.45 13.02 18.89
CA PRO A 219 34.22 12.53 18.26
C PRO A 219 34.53 11.74 17.01
N PRO A 220 33.65 10.81 16.61
CA PRO A 220 33.80 10.09 15.36
C PRO A 220 33.71 11.05 14.16
N ARG A 221 34.55 10.87 13.14
CA ARG A 221 34.50 11.64 11.89
C ARG A 221 33.15 11.40 11.21
N CYS A 222 32.40 12.46 10.95
CA CYS A 222 31.23 12.41 10.10
C CYS A 222 31.66 12.26 8.63
N PRO A 223 31.08 11.31 7.86
CA PRO A 223 31.23 11.34 6.42
C PRO A 223 30.57 12.58 5.82
N PRO A 224 30.98 13.02 4.61
CA PRO A 224 30.32 14.12 3.92
C PRO A 224 28.83 13.84 3.77
N ILE A 225 28.00 14.80 4.13
CA ILE A 225 26.54 14.71 4.06
C ILE A 225 26.13 15.01 2.61
N ASN A 226 25.64 13.98 1.92
CA ASN A 226 24.93 14.16 0.67
C ASN A 226 23.44 14.34 0.98
N LEU A 227 22.91 15.53 0.74
CA LEU A 227 21.49 15.83 0.99
C LEU A 227 20.56 15.29 -0.09
N GLY A 228 21.11 14.67 -1.15
CA GLY A 228 20.34 13.91 -2.14
C GLY A 228 19.26 14.71 -2.88
N LEU A 229 19.52 15.98 -3.18
CA LEU A 229 18.52 16.91 -3.72
C LEU A 229 18.48 16.97 -5.26
N GLY A 230 18.80 15.86 -5.94
CA GLY A 230 18.68 15.75 -7.40
C GLY A 230 17.27 15.38 -7.86
N GLU A 231 16.85 15.90 -9.03
CA GLU A 231 15.52 15.59 -9.62
C GLU A 231 15.29 14.10 -9.92
N GLU A 232 16.35 13.34 -10.21
CA GLU A 232 16.28 11.91 -10.48
C GLU A 232 16.06 11.10 -9.19
N GLU A 233 16.63 11.55 -8.07
CA GLU A 233 16.46 10.94 -6.77
C GLU A 233 15.05 11.17 -6.21
N ASP A 234 14.40 12.31 -6.50
CA ASP A 234 12.99 12.55 -6.13
C ASP A 234 12.05 11.52 -6.79
N LEU A 235 12.32 11.12 -8.04
CA LEU A 235 11.51 10.12 -8.75
C LEU A 235 11.77 8.70 -8.24
N GLU A 236 13.03 8.36 -7.90
CA GLU A 236 13.37 7.08 -7.26
C GLU A 236 12.84 7.00 -5.83
N PHE A 237 12.92 8.09 -5.07
CA PHE A 237 12.39 8.16 -3.71
C PHE A 237 10.86 8.08 -3.71
N GLU A 238 10.17 8.79 -4.60
CA GLU A 238 8.73 8.67 -4.81
C GLU A 238 8.33 7.24 -5.22
N ALA A 239 9.13 6.62 -6.10
CA ALA A 239 8.91 5.24 -6.51
C ALA A 239 9.18 4.25 -5.36
N LEU A 240 10.12 4.52 -4.46
CA LEU A 240 10.41 3.72 -3.27
C LEU A 240 9.32 3.86 -2.20
N GLU A 241 8.85 5.08 -1.88
CA GLU A 241 7.76 5.30 -0.92
C GLU A 241 6.46 4.61 -1.37
N GLU A 242 6.08 4.73 -2.64
CA GLU A 242 4.91 4.03 -3.19
C GLU A 242 5.08 2.50 -3.12
N ALA A 243 6.34 1.98 -3.27
CA ALA A 243 6.64 0.55 -3.15
C ALA A 243 6.49 0.03 -1.75
N GLU A 244 6.93 0.79 -0.77
CA GLU A 244 6.85 0.42 0.64
C GLU A 244 5.39 0.37 1.10
N VAL A 245 4.56 1.30 0.62
CA VAL A 245 3.12 1.30 0.89
C VAL A 245 2.40 0.12 0.23
N GLU A 246 2.74 -0.22 -1.04
CA GLU A 246 2.06 -1.32 -1.75
C GLU A 246 2.51 -2.73 -1.30
N THR A 247 3.78 -2.89 -0.94
CA THR A 247 4.29 -4.22 -0.58
C THR A 247 3.93 -4.65 0.83
N GLY A 248 3.35 -3.74 1.63
CA GLY A 248 3.06 -4.01 3.05
C GLY A 248 4.32 -4.37 3.84
N LYS A 249 5.50 -4.05 3.30
CA LYS A 249 6.79 -4.22 3.93
C LYS A 249 7.14 -3.02 4.82
N LYS A 250 6.26 -2.64 5.73
CA LYS A 250 6.73 -2.14 7.00
C LYS A 250 6.69 -3.33 7.94
N ASP A 251 7.83 -3.95 8.17
CA ASP A 251 8.04 -4.67 9.40
C ASP A 251 7.66 -3.68 10.51
N ASP A 252 6.86 -4.12 11.47
CA ASP A 252 6.31 -3.28 12.56
C ASP A 252 7.39 -2.55 13.40
N ASP A 253 8.67 -2.78 13.13
CA ASP A 253 9.83 -2.16 13.79
C ASP A 253 10.32 -0.86 13.10
N ASP A 254 9.80 -0.50 11.90
CA ASP A 254 10.26 0.68 11.14
C ASP A 254 9.37 1.93 11.28
N ILE A 255 8.49 1.96 12.27
CA ILE A 255 7.44 2.99 12.40
C ILE A 255 8.00 4.40 12.67
N ASP A 256 9.26 4.56 13.07
CA ASP A 256 9.83 5.88 13.44
C ASP A 256 11.28 6.12 12.97
N THR A 257 11.81 5.38 12.03
CA THR A 257 13.13 5.67 11.47
C THR A 257 13.01 6.66 10.33
N LEU A 258 13.38 7.92 10.61
CA LEU A 258 13.81 8.84 9.55
C LEU A 258 14.90 8.14 8.74
N ASN A 259 14.69 7.96 7.43
CA ASN A 259 15.65 7.31 6.55
C ASN A 259 16.96 8.08 6.56
N GLY A 260 18.00 7.47 7.09
CA GLY A 260 19.35 8.05 7.16
C GLY A 260 20.17 7.52 8.33
N LYS A 261 21.48 7.70 8.25
CA LYS A 261 22.37 7.37 9.36
C LYS A 261 22.28 8.47 10.42
N TRP A 262 21.85 8.12 11.62
CA TRP A 262 21.84 9.01 12.76
C TRP A 262 23.27 9.20 13.28
N TYR A 263 23.72 10.47 13.34
CA TYR A 263 24.94 10.85 14.01
C TYR A 263 24.56 11.59 15.30
N PRO A 264 24.81 11.01 16.49
CA PRO A 264 24.47 11.68 17.73
C PRO A 264 25.33 12.95 17.88
N PHE A 265 24.68 14.09 18.04
CA PHE A 265 25.34 15.32 18.41
C PHE A 265 25.68 15.21 19.90
N ARG A 266 26.79 14.53 20.24
CA ARG A 266 27.21 14.34 21.64
C ARG A 266 27.93 15.58 22.12
N GLU A 267 27.64 15.98 23.36
CA GLU A 267 28.52 16.90 24.10
C GLU A 267 29.86 16.16 24.32
N VAL A 268 30.93 16.79 23.83
CA VAL A 268 32.27 16.16 23.81
C VAL A 268 32.98 16.29 25.13
N PHE A 269 32.45 17.10 26.04
CA PHE A 269 33.05 17.35 27.35
C PHE A 269 32.68 16.26 28.37
N THR A 270 33.71 15.55 28.86
CA THR A 270 33.56 14.42 29.80
C THR A 270 33.91 14.84 31.26
N GLY A 271 34.38 16.06 31.50
CA GLY A 271 34.82 16.55 32.81
C GLY A 271 33.68 16.80 33.80
N VAL A 272 34.02 16.91 35.07
CA VAL A 272 33.08 17.20 36.15
C VAL A 272 32.56 18.64 36.01
N ALA A 273 31.26 18.82 35.92
CA ALA A 273 30.63 20.14 35.99
C ALA A 273 30.39 20.49 37.46
N SER A 274 30.84 21.64 37.86
CA SER A 274 30.37 22.25 39.13
C SER A 274 28.89 22.61 39.01
N PRO A 275 28.07 22.37 40.00
CA PRO A 275 26.65 22.67 39.91
C PRO A 275 26.37 24.18 39.98
N GLY A 276 25.71 24.72 38.95
CA GLY A 276 24.73 25.76 39.18
C GLY A 276 25.06 27.21 38.99
N ASN A 277 25.95 27.62 38.08
CA ASN A 277 25.95 29.01 37.65
C ASN A 277 24.88 29.27 36.57
N SER A 278 24.05 30.31 36.79
CA SER A 278 23.07 30.70 35.75
C SER A 278 23.79 31.29 34.53
N ASP A 279 23.22 31.11 33.34
CA ASP A 279 23.76 31.63 32.07
C ASP A 279 24.04 33.15 32.16
N LYS A 280 23.24 33.89 32.91
CA LYS A 280 23.47 35.33 33.18
C LYS A 280 24.76 35.60 33.96
N LYS A 281 25.13 34.71 34.90
CA LYS A 281 26.38 34.85 35.66
C LYS A 281 27.59 34.52 34.81
N LEU A 282 27.49 33.47 33.99
CA LEU A 282 28.55 33.06 33.06
C LEU A 282 28.79 34.14 31.98
N GLN A 283 27.72 34.77 31.48
CA GLN A 283 27.83 35.89 30.55
C GLN A 283 28.55 37.07 31.19
N LYS A 284 28.15 37.51 32.41
CA LYS A 284 28.80 38.59 33.12
C LYS A 284 30.27 38.30 33.42
N LEU A 285 30.62 37.04 33.70
CA LEU A 285 32.00 36.62 33.90
C LEU A 285 32.83 36.82 32.63
N LEU A 286 32.30 36.38 31.46
CA LEU A 286 32.94 36.58 30.17
C LEU A 286 33.05 38.05 29.79
N ASP A 287 31.99 38.84 30.04
CA ASP A 287 32.01 40.30 29.75
C ASP A 287 33.02 41.06 30.61
N SER A 288 33.39 40.53 31.78
CA SER A 288 34.34 41.16 32.71
C SER A 288 35.80 40.78 32.49
N LYS A 289 36.08 39.79 31.64
CA LYS A 289 37.42 39.26 31.41
C LYS A 289 37.71 39.20 29.92
N SER A 290 38.77 39.85 29.47
CA SER A 290 39.26 39.81 28.09
C SER A 290 40.10 38.56 27.80
N ASN A 291 40.73 37.98 28.84
CA ASN A 291 41.57 36.80 28.73
C ASN A 291 40.86 35.55 29.32
N LEU A 292 40.63 34.52 28.52
CA LEU A 292 39.96 33.28 28.93
C LEU A 292 40.77 32.46 29.95
N TRP A 293 42.10 32.60 29.96
CA TRP A 293 42.95 31.89 30.92
C TRP A 293 42.77 32.41 32.36
N GLU A 294 42.27 33.65 32.54
CA GLU A 294 41.91 34.17 33.85
C GLU A 294 40.64 33.53 34.44
N VAL A 295 39.92 32.77 33.67
CA VAL A 295 38.79 32.00 34.17
C VAL A 295 39.30 30.82 34.99
N SER A 296 38.81 30.70 36.24
CA SER A 296 39.24 29.62 37.15
C SER A 296 39.08 28.24 36.50
N PRO A 297 40.09 27.38 36.57
CA PRO A 297 40.03 26.01 36.00
C PRO A 297 38.79 25.22 36.43
N THR A 298 38.29 25.45 37.64
CA THR A 298 37.09 24.77 38.19
C THR A 298 35.79 25.16 37.49
N ILE A 299 35.76 26.31 36.79
CA ILE A 299 34.54 26.83 36.13
C ILE A 299 34.66 26.75 34.61
N ARG A 300 35.85 26.49 34.05
CA ARG A 300 36.07 26.42 32.58
C ARG A 300 35.11 25.43 31.87
N GLY A 301 34.85 24.30 32.50
CA GLY A 301 33.90 23.32 31.95
C GLY A 301 32.45 23.84 31.84
N GLU A 302 31.98 24.64 32.83
CA GLU A 302 30.67 25.32 32.76
C GLU A 302 30.63 26.39 31.67
N VAL A 303 31.71 27.21 31.59
CA VAL A 303 31.86 28.26 30.56
C VAL A 303 31.84 27.60 29.17
N TYR A 304 32.58 26.50 28.96
CA TYR A 304 32.60 25.79 27.72
C TYR A 304 31.20 25.30 27.32
N ARG A 305 30.48 24.65 28.24
CA ARG A 305 29.10 24.22 27.99
C ARG A 305 28.16 25.38 27.66
N TYR A 306 28.34 26.52 28.31
CA TYR A 306 27.59 27.72 28.01
C TYR A 306 27.89 28.24 26.60
N LEU A 307 29.18 28.31 26.21
CA LEU A 307 29.60 28.71 24.86
C LEU A 307 29.05 27.77 23.81
N LYS A 308 29.09 26.46 24.05
CA LYS A 308 28.50 25.46 23.14
C LYS A 308 26.99 25.63 23.02
N ARG A 309 26.25 25.89 24.10
CA ARG A 309 24.81 26.19 24.03
C ARG A 309 24.52 27.43 23.20
N ARG A 310 25.28 28.48 23.37
CA ARG A 310 25.15 29.72 22.59
C ARG A 310 25.47 29.50 21.12
N LEU A 311 26.57 28.81 20.84
CA LEU A 311 26.92 28.43 19.47
C LEU A 311 25.79 27.65 18.81
N LYS A 312 25.30 26.58 19.47
CA LYS A 312 24.18 25.80 19.01
C LYS A 312 22.92 26.64 18.76
N ALA A 313 22.60 27.56 19.67
CA ALA A 313 21.42 28.42 19.50
C ALA A 313 21.53 29.31 18.25
N LYS A 314 22.72 29.92 18.02
CA LYS A 314 22.97 30.76 16.84
C LYS A 314 22.95 29.97 15.54
N ILE A 315 23.59 28.78 15.52
CA ILE A 315 23.55 27.90 14.36
C ILE A 315 22.12 27.54 14.06
N LEU A 316 21.33 27.13 15.06
CA LEU A 316 19.92 26.76 14.85
C LEU A 316 19.05 27.93 14.35
N GLU A 317 19.35 29.16 14.76
CA GLU A 317 18.63 30.36 14.33
C GLU A 317 18.85 30.60 12.83
N ILE A 318 20.12 30.57 12.38
CA ILE A 318 20.48 30.77 10.97
C ILE A 318 19.99 29.59 10.12
N PHE A 319 20.24 28.36 10.59
CA PHE A 319 19.75 27.14 9.92
C PHE A 319 18.25 27.16 9.70
N ARG A 320 17.46 27.63 10.67
CA ARG A 320 16.00 27.81 10.50
C ARG A 320 15.65 28.78 9.38
N GLY A 321 16.43 29.86 9.24
CA GLY A 321 16.30 30.80 8.12
C GLY A 321 16.53 30.13 6.79
N HIS A 322 17.68 29.49 6.62
CA HIS A 322 18.03 28.78 5.37
C HIS A 322 17.09 27.63 5.07
N LEU A 323 16.62 26.90 6.10
CA LEU A 323 15.60 25.85 5.92
C LEU A 323 14.26 26.43 5.42
N ALA A 324 13.86 27.60 5.92
CA ALA A 324 12.65 28.27 5.43
C ALA A 324 12.81 28.76 3.98
N ASP A 325 14.02 29.25 3.61
CA ASP A 325 14.33 29.63 2.24
C ASP A 325 14.35 28.43 1.30
N TYR A 326 14.93 27.32 1.74
CA TYR A 326 14.88 26.04 1.02
C TYR A 326 13.44 25.57 0.80
N GLN A 327 12.61 25.58 1.85
CA GLN A 327 11.20 25.19 1.72
C GLN A 327 10.44 26.08 0.73
N ARG A 328 10.69 27.40 0.75
CA ARG A 328 10.10 28.33 -0.22
C ARG A 328 10.55 28.04 -1.66
N SER A 329 11.85 27.82 -1.83
CA SER A 329 12.43 27.49 -3.14
C SER A 329 11.90 26.16 -3.67
N ALA A 330 11.81 25.13 -2.83
CA ALA A 330 11.21 23.82 -3.17
C ALA A 330 9.73 23.94 -3.58
N GLN A 331 8.97 24.77 -2.86
CA GLN A 331 7.59 25.09 -3.26
C GLN A 331 7.51 25.80 -4.61
N SER A 332 8.42 26.74 -4.88
CA SER A 332 8.46 27.47 -6.14
C SER A 332 8.77 26.55 -7.34
N VAL A 333 9.71 25.62 -7.17
CA VAL A 333 10.00 24.57 -8.18
C VAL A 333 8.76 23.71 -8.42
N LYS A 334 8.08 23.28 -7.37
CA LYS A 334 6.87 22.46 -7.45
C LYS A 334 5.74 23.17 -8.19
N ILE A 335 5.51 24.46 -7.89
CA ILE A 335 4.49 25.29 -8.56
C ILE A 335 4.84 25.47 -10.05
N ALA A 336 6.07 25.85 -10.37
CA ALA A 336 6.50 26.04 -11.76
C ALA A 336 6.39 24.74 -12.58
N ARG A 337 6.64 23.60 -11.95
CA ARG A 337 6.45 22.28 -12.57
C ARG A 337 4.97 21.99 -12.83
N TRP A 338 4.10 22.24 -11.87
CA TRP A 338 2.66 22.05 -12.04
C TRP A 338 2.05 22.95 -13.13
N GLU A 339 2.50 24.19 -13.27
CA GLU A 339 2.09 25.10 -14.35
C GLU A 339 2.49 24.54 -15.72
N SER A 340 3.70 23.99 -15.82
CA SER A 340 4.17 23.32 -17.04
C SER A 340 3.33 22.09 -17.37
N ASP A 341 3.04 21.25 -16.36
CA ASP A 341 2.23 20.03 -16.53
C ASP A 341 0.79 20.34 -16.90
N ALA A 342 0.18 21.34 -16.25
CA ALA A 342 -1.17 21.78 -16.61
C ALA A 342 -1.26 22.23 -18.07
N THR A 343 -0.24 22.99 -18.53
CA THR A 343 -0.14 23.40 -19.93
C THR A 343 0.03 22.21 -20.87
N LEU A 344 0.83 21.20 -20.47
CA LEU A 344 1.03 19.96 -21.22
C LEU A 344 -0.27 19.18 -21.35
N ILE A 345 -1.02 19.03 -20.26
CA ILE A 345 -2.31 18.31 -20.18
C ILE A 345 -3.32 18.97 -21.09
N ASP A 346 -3.44 20.29 -21.02
CA ASP A 346 -4.37 21.06 -21.87
C ASP A 346 -4.02 20.93 -23.36
N ARG A 347 -2.75 21.15 -23.73
CA ARG A 347 -2.28 21.00 -25.13
C ARG A 347 -2.45 19.59 -25.67
N SER A 348 -2.28 18.57 -24.84
CA SER A 348 -2.45 17.18 -25.21
C SER A 348 -3.92 16.74 -25.25
N ARG A 349 -4.85 17.65 -24.93
CA ARG A 349 -6.29 17.39 -24.87
C ARG A 349 -6.64 16.14 -24.06
N ILE A 350 -6.01 16.00 -22.89
CA ILE A 350 -6.26 14.89 -21.99
C ILE A 350 -7.69 15.02 -21.43
N LYS A 351 -8.50 13.99 -21.62
CA LYS A 351 -9.90 13.96 -21.16
C LYS A 351 -10.09 13.26 -19.83
N LEU A 352 -9.15 12.37 -19.46
CA LEU A 352 -9.22 11.60 -18.22
C LEU A 352 -7.86 11.54 -17.55
N ILE A 353 -7.84 11.75 -16.23
CA ILE A 353 -6.65 11.63 -15.40
C ILE A 353 -6.89 10.58 -14.33
N GLY A 354 -6.06 9.54 -14.32
CA GLY A 354 -6.03 8.50 -13.30
C GLY A 354 -4.92 8.72 -12.29
N CYS A 355 -5.21 8.57 -11.01
CA CYS A 355 -4.20 8.55 -9.94
C CYS A 355 -4.63 7.64 -8.79
N THR A 356 -3.67 7.28 -7.91
CA THR A 356 -4.05 6.65 -6.65
C THR A 356 -4.70 7.67 -5.70
N THR A 357 -5.39 7.19 -4.67
CA THR A 357 -5.98 8.08 -3.66
C THR A 357 -4.89 8.90 -2.93
N THR A 358 -3.72 8.33 -2.69
CA THR A 358 -2.53 9.06 -2.21
C THR A 358 -2.08 10.10 -3.24
N GLY A 359 -2.13 9.76 -4.52
CA GLY A 359 -1.84 10.67 -5.64
C GLY A 359 -2.74 11.90 -5.67
N LEU A 360 -4.02 11.79 -5.25
CA LEU A 360 -4.92 12.95 -5.13
C LEU A 360 -4.35 14.03 -4.21
N SER A 361 -3.79 13.63 -3.08
CA SER A 361 -3.16 14.57 -2.13
C SER A 361 -1.83 15.11 -2.66
N LYS A 362 -1.00 14.24 -3.25
CA LYS A 362 0.32 14.58 -3.77
C LYS A 362 0.25 15.57 -4.95
N TYR A 363 -0.63 15.31 -5.90
CA TYR A 363 -0.82 16.14 -7.10
C TYR A 363 -1.93 17.18 -6.94
N ARG A 364 -2.37 17.45 -5.69
CA ARG A 364 -3.52 18.32 -5.41
C ARG A 364 -3.44 19.68 -6.11
N GLY A 365 -2.25 20.32 -6.13
CA GLY A 365 -2.08 21.64 -6.77
C GLY A 365 -2.24 21.56 -8.30
N LEU A 366 -1.66 20.55 -8.93
CA LEU A 366 -1.82 20.29 -10.37
C LEU A 366 -3.30 20.02 -10.70
N LEU A 367 -3.94 19.09 -9.98
CA LEU A 367 -5.34 18.73 -10.20
C LEU A 367 -6.28 19.93 -9.98
N ALA A 368 -6.04 20.74 -8.94
CA ALA A 368 -6.82 21.94 -8.68
C ALA A 368 -6.71 22.99 -9.81
N SER A 369 -5.52 23.13 -10.42
CA SER A 369 -5.31 24.07 -11.53
C SER A 369 -6.08 23.69 -12.79
N LEU A 370 -6.38 22.40 -12.98
CA LEU A 370 -7.18 21.88 -14.10
C LEU A 370 -8.69 22.06 -13.91
N GLN A 371 -9.12 22.48 -12.72
CA GLN A 371 -10.52 22.72 -12.36
C GLN A 371 -11.48 21.55 -12.69
N PRO A 372 -11.19 20.31 -12.27
CA PRO A 372 -12.03 19.16 -12.59
C PRO A 372 -13.44 19.33 -12.03
N ARG A 373 -14.44 18.93 -12.81
CA ARG A 373 -15.85 18.98 -12.40
C ARG A 373 -16.38 17.66 -11.90
N THR A 374 -15.81 16.55 -12.36
CA THR A 374 -16.25 15.19 -12.01
C THR A 374 -15.08 14.38 -11.47
N MET A 375 -15.31 13.68 -10.35
CA MET A 375 -14.37 12.75 -9.75
C MET A 375 -15.07 11.43 -9.44
N LEU A 376 -14.46 10.32 -9.88
CA LEU A 376 -14.85 8.97 -9.55
C LEU A 376 -13.77 8.29 -8.70
N ILE A 377 -14.17 7.71 -7.58
CA ILE A 377 -13.27 6.94 -6.70
C ILE A 377 -13.75 5.49 -6.68
N GLU A 378 -12.92 4.60 -7.22
CA GLU A 378 -13.06 3.15 -7.12
C GLU A 378 -12.50 2.64 -5.79
N GLU A 379 -13.09 1.59 -5.26
CA GLU A 379 -12.81 1.04 -3.93
C GLU A 379 -12.84 2.12 -2.83
N ALA A 380 -13.82 3.02 -2.93
CA ALA A 380 -13.96 4.18 -2.05
C ALA A 380 -14.17 3.81 -0.57
N ALA A 381 -14.60 2.59 -0.28
CA ALA A 381 -14.76 2.08 1.09
C ALA A 381 -13.41 1.80 1.79
N GLU A 382 -12.33 1.63 1.03
CA GLU A 382 -10.98 1.40 1.55
C GLU A 382 -10.15 2.68 1.70
N THR A 383 -10.71 3.80 1.27
CA THR A 383 -10.02 5.09 1.26
C THR A 383 -10.30 5.86 2.53
N LEU A 384 -9.26 6.32 3.22
CA LEU A 384 -9.39 7.23 4.36
C LEU A 384 -10.19 8.47 3.97
N GLU A 385 -11.12 8.88 4.82
CA GLU A 385 -11.95 10.06 4.56
C GLU A 385 -11.12 11.33 4.32
N GLY A 386 -10.05 11.53 5.08
CA GLY A 386 -9.16 12.68 4.93
C GLY A 386 -8.55 12.81 3.54
N THR A 387 -8.23 11.68 2.89
CA THR A 387 -7.70 11.65 1.52
C THR A 387 -8.75 12.11 0.50
N VAL A 388 -10.00 11.66 0.65
CA VAL A 388 -11.10 12.11 -0.21
C VAL A 388 -11.38 13.59 -0.01
N LEU A 389 -11.39 14.07 1.25
CA LEU A 389 -11.58 15.48 1.56
C LEU A 389 -10.47 16.37 0.98
N ALA A 390 -9.22 15.90 1.00
CA ALA A 390 -8.11 16.63 0.39
C ALA A 390 -8.30 16.85 -1.12
N ALA A 391 -9.06 16.00 -1.78
CA ALA A 391 -9.38 16.09 -3.21
C ALA A 391 -10.72 16.80 -3.52
N MET A 392 -11.40 17.35 -2.52
CA MET A 392 -12.60 18.18 -2.74
C MET A 392 -12.17 19.55 -3.26
N PHE A 393 -12.12 19.68 -4.58
CA PHE A 393 -11.80 20.94 -5.26
C PHE A 393 -13.02 21.86 -5.33
N ASN A 394 -12.79 23.17 -5.31
CA ASN A 394 -13.88 24.15 -5.42
C ASN A 394 -14.66 24.05 -6.76
N SER A 395 -14.02 23.55 -7.80
CA SER A 395 -14.60 23.30 -9.12
C SER A 395 -15.48 22.05 -9.19
N LEU A 396 -15.36 21.13 -8.21
CA LEU A 396 -16.02 19.85 -8.24
C LEU A 396 -17.53 19.98 -8.16
N GLN A 397 -18.23 19.46 -9.15
CA GLN A 397 -19.69 19.47 -9.26
C GLN A 397 -20.29 18.09 -8.99
N GLN A 398 -19.51 17.04 -9.21
CA GLN A 398 -19.95 15.66 -9.05
C GLN A 398 -18.86 14.80 -8.40
N LEU A 399 -19.25 14.06 -7.37
CA LEU A 399 -18.44 13.02 -6.70
C LEU A 399 -19.15 11.69 -6.81
N ILE A 400 -18.45 10.70 -7.36
CA ILE A 400 -18.92 9.33 -7.54
C ILE A 400 -18.05 8.43 -6.67
N LEU A 401 -18.68 7.75 -5.72
CA LEU A 401 -18.02 6.79 -4.81
C LEU A 401 -18.54 5.39 -5.12
N VAL A 402 -17.64 4.54 -5.59
CA VAL A 402 -17.93 3.13 -5.89
C VAL A 402 -17.12 2.26 -4.94
N GLY A 403 -17.76 1.39 -4.19
CA GLY A 403 -17.06 0.60 -3.19
C GLY A 403 -17.95 -0.44 -2.51
N ASP A 404 -17.44 -1.02 -1.43
CA ASP A 404 -18.19 -1.97 -0.61
C ASP A 404 -17.69 -1.98 0.84
N HIS A 405 -18.41 -1.32 1.73
CA HIS A 405 -18.05 -1.19 3.15
C HIS A 405 -18.13 -2.52 3.94
N GLN A 406 -18.62 -3.59 3.34
CA GLN A 406 -18.56 -4.94 3.93
C GLN A 406 -17.26 -5.67 3.59
N GLN A 407 -16.47 -5.19 2.61
CA GLN A 407 -15.12 -5.66 2.31
C GLN A 407 -14.09 -4.90 3.16
N LEU A 408 -12.80 -4.88 2.80
CA LEU A 408 -11.79 -4.23 3.64
C LEU A 408 -12.13 -2.75 3.90
N ARG A 409 -11.80 -2.30 5.09
CA ARG A 409 -11.89 -0.90 5.50
C ARG A 409 -10.61 -0.17 5.14
N ALA A 410 -10.66 1.14 5.20
CA ALA A 410 -9.48 1.99 5.15
C ALA A 410 -8.47 1.58 6.22
N HIS A 411 -7.19 1.53 5.86
CA HIS A 411 -6.13 1.16 6.79
C HIS A 411 -5.50 2.40 7.41
N CYS A 412 -5.35 2.38 8.74
CA CYS A 412 -4.56 3.35 9.49
C CYS A 412 -3.35 2.64 10.10
N ASN A 413 -2.16 3.22 9.97
CA ASN A 413 -0.93 2.64 10.53
C ASN A 413 -0.94 2.58 12.08
N ILE A 414 -1.81 3.36 12.73
CA ILE A 414 -1.93 3.41 14.18
C ILE A 414 -3.29 2.80 14.55
N THR A 415 -3.29 1.53 14.95
CA THR A 415 -4.51 0.77 15.29
C THR A 415 -5.35 1.41 16.40
N ALA A 416 -4.74 2.15 17.33
CA ALA A 416 -5.47 2.88 18.35
C ALA A 416 -6.39 3.99 17.80
N LEU A 417 -6.21 4.39 16.54
CA LEU A 417 -7.04 5.39 15.87
C LEU A 417 -8.14 4.77 15.00
N ASP A 418 -8.11 3.45 14.77
CA ASP A 418 -9.08 2.75 13.92
C ASP A 418 -10.48 2.77 14.51
N ASP A 419 -10.59 2.60 15.83
CA ASP A 419 -11.84 2.48 16.55
C ASP A 419 -12.20 3.78 17.33
N ALA A 420 -13.32 3.73 18.05
CA ALA A 420 -13.79 4.83 18.88
C ALA A 420 -12.72 5.27 19.92
N PRO A 421 -12.54 6.56 20.17
CA PRO A 421 -13.37 7.68 19.70
C PRO A 421 -13.02 8.25 18.33
N TYR A 422 -11.92 7.81 17.71
CA TYR A 422 -11.37 8.43 16.50
C TYR A 422 -12.01 7.91 15.22
N ASN A 423 -12.24 6.58 15.11
CA ASN A 423 -12.87 5.91 13.97
C ASN A 423 -12.24 6.24 12.60
N LEU A 424 -10.91 6.38 12.53
CA LEU A 424 -10.21 6.74 11.29
C LEU A 424 -10.34 5.68 10.19
N ALA A 425 -10.56 4.40 10.55
CA ALA A 425 -10.81 3.34 9.57
C ALA A 425 -12.19 3.43 8.90
N VAL A 426 -13.09 4.32 9.38
CA VAL A 426 -14.38 4.56 8.74
C VAL A 426 -14.19 5.50 7.55
N SER A 427 -14.36 4.98 6.34
CA SER A 427 -14.27 5.76 5.11
C SER A 427 -15.43 6.74 4.96
N MET A 428 -15.27 7.76 4.11
CA MET A 428 -16.39 8.63 3.71
C MET A 428 -17.56 7.83 3.14
N PHE A 429 -17.27 6.80 2.35
CA PHE A 429 -18.28 5.90 1.78
C PHE A 429 -19.12 5.24 2.89
N GLU A 430 -18.46 4.57 3.85
CA GLU A 430 -19.12 3.89 4.97
C GLU A 430 -19.91 4.90 5.84
N ARG A 431 -19.34 6.06 6.14
CA ARG A 431 -20.01 7.10 6.93
C ARG A 431 -21.27 7.63 6.25
N LEU A 432 -21.23 7.87 4.94
CA LEU A 432 -22.39 8.33 4.18
C LEU A 432 -23.53 7.30 4.18
N VAL A 433 -23.19 6.02 3.98
CA VAL A 433 -24.16 4.92 4.03
C VAL A 433 -24.78 4.79 5.43
N ASN A 434 -23.95 4.82 6.49
CA ASN A 434 -24.40 4.72 7.87
C ASN A 434 -25.27 5.91 8.30
N ASN A 435 -25.06 7.10 7.72
CA ASN A 435 -25.89 8.30 7.95
C ASN A 435 -27.17 8.32 7.10
N GLY A 436 -27.48 7.26 6.38
CA GLY A 436 -28.73 7.13 5.62
C GLY A 436 -28.75 7.89 4.30
N ILE A 437 -27.58 8.28 3.76
CA ILE A 437 -27.53 8.83 2.40
C ILE A 437 -27.96 7.74 1.42
N GLU A 438 -28.87 8.11 0.53
CA GLU A 438 -29.40 7.18 -0.48
C GLU A 438 -28.27 6.66 -1.38
N TYR A 439 -28.17 5.36 -1.51
CA TYR A 439 -27.17 4.68 -2.36
C TYR A 439 -27.84 3.59 -3.22
N THR A 440 -27.16 3.13 -4.24
CA THR A 440 -27.61 1.98 -5.06
C THR A 440 -26.74 0.79 -4.75
N MET A 441 -27.36 -0.37 -4.47
CA MET A 441 -26.66 -1.62 -4.25
C MET A 441 -26.84 -2.55 -5.45
N LEU A 442 -25.72 -3.02 -6.02
CA LEU A 442 -25.71 -4.07 -7.03
C LEU A 442 -26.05 -5.41 -6.37
N ASN A 443 -26.86 -6.23 -7.01
CA ASN A 443 -27.41 -7.44 -6.38
C ASN A 443 -27.21 -8.74 -7.17
N LYS A 444 -26.65 -8.70 -8.38
CA LYS A 444 -26.40 -9.88 -9.20
C LYS A 444 -24.90 -10.11 -9.39
N GLN A 445 -24.39 -11.18 -8.79
CA GLN A 445 -22.99 -11.54 -8.92
C GLN A 445 -22.73 -12.44 -10.14
N ARG A 446 -21.51 -12.33 -10.72
CA ARG A 446 -21.09 -13.05 -11.93
C ARG A 446 -19.75 -13.80 -11.75
N ARG A 447 -19.20 -13.80 -10.54
CA ARG A 447 -17.90 -14.37 -10.19
C ARG A 447 -18.01 -15.81 -9.71
N MET A 448 -18.61 -16.00 -8.58
CA MET A 448 -18.60 -17.21 -7.78
C MET A 448 -19.66 -18.21 -8.26
N ILE A 449 -19.40 -19.49 -8.06
CA ILE A 449 -20.46 -20.50 -8.10
C ILE A 449 -21.45 -20.28 -6.95
N SER A 450 -22.69 -20.72 -7.14
CA SER A 450 -23.78 -20.54 -6.18
C SER A 450 -23.43 -20.99 -4.76
N GLU A 451 -22.75 -22.12 -4.66
CA GLU A 451 -22.31 -22.71 -3.39
C GLU A 451 -21.38 -21.81 -2.56
N ILE A 452 -20.46 -21.12 -3.23
CA ILE A 452 -19.56 -20.17 -2.58
C ILE A 452 -20.31 -18.87 -2.25
N ARG A 453 -21.11 -18.36 -3.19
CA ARG A 453 -21.95 -17.19 -2.97
C ARG A 453 -22.85 -17.33 -1.74
N GLU A 454 -23.39 -18.52 -1.49
CA GLU A 454 -24.24 -18.81 -0.33
C GLU A 454 -23.54 -18.58 1.01
N LEU A 455 -22.23 -18.74 1.11
CA LEU A 455 -21.46 -18.42 2.31
C LEU A 455 -21.48 -16.93 2.65
N LEU A 456 -21.73 -16.08 1.65
CA LEU A 456 -21.85 -14.63 1.81
C LEU A 456 -23.27 -14.17 2.19
N GLY A 457 -24.23 -15.07 2.25
CA GLY A 457 -25.63 -14.76 2.60
C GLY A 457 -25.82 -13.95 3.89
N PRO A 458 -25.05 -14.20 4.98
CA PRO A 458 -25.14 -13.42 6.21
C PRO A 458 -24.75 -11.95 6.04
N PHE A 459 -23.93 -11.63 5.05
CA PHE A 459 -23.41 -10.27 4.78
C PHE A 459 -24.23 -9.55 3.71
N TYR A 460 -24.72 -10.31 2.72
CA TYR A 460 -25.47 -9.78 1.56
C TYR A 460 -26.74 -10.63 1.34
N PRO A 461 -27.81 -10.39 2.12
CA PRO A 461 -29.04 -11.22 2.04
C PRO A 461 -29.71 -11.23 0.67
N ASN A 462 -29.54 -10.14 -0.09
CA ASN A 462 -30.19 -9.95 -1.39
C ASN A 462 -29.27 -10.26 -2.59
N LEU A 463 -28.06 -10.82 -2.34
CA LEU A 463 -27.12 -11.17 -3.41
C LEU A 463 -27.59 -12.42 -4.15
N GLN A 464 -27.82 -12.29 -5.45
CA GLN A 464 -28.28 -13.34 -6.34
C GLN A 464 -27.24 -13.70 -7.40
N ASP A 465 -27.37 -14.88 -7.98
CA ASP A 465 -26.56 -15.29 -9.12
C ASP A 465 -27.15 -14.73 -10.41
N HIS A 466 -26.30 -14.19 -11.28
CA HIS A 466 -26.68 -13.82 -12.63
C HIS A 466 -26.88 -15.11 -13.47
N SER A 467 -27.75 -15.10 -14.49
CA SER A 467 -28.00 -16.24 -15.39
C SER A 467 -26.73 -16.87 -15.97
N SER A 468 -25.74 -16.03 -16.33
CA SER A 468 -24.44 -16.49 -16.83
C SER A 468 -23.66 -17.38 -15.86
N VAL A 469 -23.86 -17.24 -14.54
CA VAL A 469 -23.28 -18.14 -13.54
C VAL A 469 -23.96 -19.50 -13.60
N LEU A 470 -25.29 -19.50 -13.65
CA LEU A 470 -26.09 -20.73 -13.71
C LEU A 470 -25.79 -21.54 -15.00
N ASP A 471 -25.60 -20.84 -16.11
CA ASP A 471 -25.22 -21.49 -17.39
C ASP A 471 -23.79 -22.03 -17.35
N ARG A 472 -22.85 -21.29 -16.76
CA ARG A 472 -21.49 -21.79 -16.56
C ARG A 472 -21.45 -23.01 -15.63
N VAL A 473 -22.23 -23.03 -14.56
CA VAL A 473 -22.28 -24.16 -13.62
C VAL A 473 -22.86 -25.43 -14.31
N LYS A 474 -23.88 -25.31 -15.17
CA LYS A 474 -24.44 -26.46 -15.92
C LYS A 474 -23.42 -27.08 -16.87
N ASN A 475 -22.57 -26.26 -17.50
CA ASN A 475 -21.65 -26.69 -18.56
C ASN A 475 -20.21 -26.94 -18.06
N ARG A 476 -19.97 -26.78 -16.77
CA ARG A 476 -18.63 -26.82 -16.18
C ARG A 476 -18.32 -28.18 -15.55
N LYS A 477 -17.08 -28.65 -15.72
CA LYS A 477 -16.53 -29.75 -14.92
C LYS A 477 -16.19 -29.25 -13.52
N SER A 478 -16.55 -29.98 -12.49
CA SER A 478 -16.14 -29.78 -11.11
C SER A 478 -14.60 -29.80 -10.97
N ILE A 479 -14.11 -29.35 -9.82
CA ILE A 479 -12.66 -29.38 -9.54
C ILE A 479 -12.17 -30.82 -9.63
N PRO A 480 -11.17 -31.11 -10.48
CA PRO A 480 -10.64 -32.46 -10.66
C PRO A 480 -10.04 -32.98 -9.35
N GLY A 481 -10.21 -34.29 -9.12
CA GLY A 481 -9.69 -34.92 -7.89
C GLY A 481 -10.54 -34.72 -6.65
N MET A 482 -11.70 -34.00 -6.75
CA MET A 482 -12.53 -33.64 -5.58
C MET A 482 -13.92 -34.29 -5.58
N GLY A 483 -14.26 -35.14 -6.59
CA GLY A 483 -15.51 -35.87 -6.64
C GLY A 483 -16.77 -34.99 -6.60
N GLY A 484 -16.73 -33.82 -7.24
CA GLY A 484 -17.83 -32.86 -7.25
C GLY A 484 -17.93 -31.93 -6.05
N ARG A 485 -16.98 -31.96 -5.13
CA ARG A 485 -16.91 -31.05 -3.99
C ARG A 485 -16.09 -29.83 -4.36
N ASP A 486 -16.73 -28.81 -4.87
CA ASP A 486 -16.07 -27.57 -5.29
C ASP A 486 -15.83 -26.59 -4.10
N SER A 487 -16.34 -26.88 -2.92
CA SER A 487 -15.97 -26.19 -1.70
C SER A 487 -15.91 -27.17 -0.51
N TYR A 488 -14.94 -26.98 0.37
CA TYR A 488 -14.76 -27.82 1.55
C TYR A 488 -14.01 -27.08 2.65
N PHE A 489 -14.36 -27.35 3.91
CA PHE A 489 -13.62 -26.87 5.07
C PHE A 489 -12.95 -28.09 5.72
N PHE A 490 -11.62 -28.16 5.60
CA PHE A 490 -10.80 -29.14 6.27
C PHE A 490 -10.53 -28.67 7.73
N HIS A 491 -11.11 -29.42 8.67
CA HIS A 491 -10.93 -29.16 10.11
C HIS A 491 -9.67 -29.85 10.64
N HIS A 492 -8.88 -29.12 11.42
CA HIS A 492 -7.75 -29.65 12.18
C HIS A 492 -7.60 -28.92 13.52
N GLN A 493 -6.82 -29.49 14.43
CA GLN A 493 -6.48 -28.88 15.72
C GLN A 493 -4.96 -28.72 15.93
N TRP A 494 -4.18 -28.76 14.85
CA TRP A 494 -2.72 -28.57 14.92
C TRP A 494 -2.37 -27.20 15.50
N PRO A 495 -1.41 -27.14 16.45
CA PRO A 495 -1.11 -25.89 17.15
C PRO A 495 -0.41 -24.89 16.24
N GLU A 496 -0.77 -23.61 16.44
CA GLU A 496 -0.08 -22.48 15.82
C GLU A 496 1.25 -22.17 16.50
N SER A 497 2.14 -21.50 15.81
CA SER A 497 3.42 -20.96 16.29
C SER A 497 3.55 -19.47 15.94
N ARG A 498 4.62 -18.83 16.43
CA ARG A 498 4.99 -17.44 16.09
C ARG A 498 6.38 -17.40 15.50
N ASP A 499 6.61 -16.55 14.51
CA ASP A 499 7.94 -16.24 14.01
C ASP A 499 8.60 -15.10 14.82
N ASP A 500 9.85 -14.76 14.49
CA ASP A 500 10.62 -13.70 15.16
C ASP A 500 9.99 -12.30 14.99
N SER A 501 9.19 -12.09 13.94
CA SER A 501 8.39 -10.88 13.71
C SER A 501 7.00 -10.93 14.37
N LEU A 502 6.80 -11.84 15.33
CA LEU A 502 5.53 -12.08 16.05
C LEU A 502 4.35 -12.50 15.15
N SER A 503 4.58 -12.73 13.86
CA SER A 503 3.55 -13.20 12.96
C SER A 503 3.23 -14.68 13.23
N ARG A 504 1.96 -15.04 13.02
CA ARG A 504 1.47 -16.39 13.29
C ARG A 504 1.65 -17.31 12.09
N PHE A 505 1.92 -18.59 12.36
CA PHE A 505 1.95 -19.63 11.35
C PHE A 505 1.60 -21.00 11.94
N ASN A 506 1.22 -21.94 11.07
CA ASN A 506 0.93 -23.33 11.41
C ASN A 506 1.63 -24.24 10.39
N VAL A 507 2.67 -24.96 10.84
CA VAL A 507 3.52 -25.76 9.96
C VAL A 507 2.74 -26.90 9.31
N HIS A 508 1.94 -27.64 10.10
CA HIS A 508 1.17 -28.79 9.60
C HIS A 508 0.08 -28.35 8.61
N GLU A 509 -0.59 -27.23 8.89
CA GLU A 509 -1.55 -26.64 7.96
C GLU A 509 -0.86 -26.24 6.63
N ALA A 510 0.35 -25.67 6.71
CA ALA A 510 1.13 -25.33 5.53
C ALA A 510 1.58 -26.55 4.72
N ASP A 511 1.95 -27.67 5.40
CA ASP A 511 2.26 -28.94 4.74
C ASP A 511 1.03 -29.51 4.03
N MET A 512 -0.10 -29.51 4.71
CA MET A 512 -1.37 -29.97 4.14
C MET A 512 -1.80 -29.17 2.91
N ILE A 513 -1.68 -27.84 2.99
CA ILE A 513 -2.00 -26.95 1.86
C ILE A 513 -1.04 -27.16 0.68
N ALA A 514 0.26 -27.32 0.94
CA ALA A 514 1.24 -27.55 -0.13
C ALA A 514 1.01 -28.89 -0.83
N ALA A 515 0.70 -29.93 -0.09
CA ALA A 515 0.39 -31.24 -0.64
C ALA A 515 -0.93 -31.24 -1.41
N PHE A 516 -1.95 -30.57 -0.89
CA PHE A 516 -3.23 -30.42 -1.61
C PHE A 516 -3.10 -29.56 -2.88
N PHE A 517 -2.31 -28.50 -2.85
CA PHE A 517 -1.95 -27.72 -4.04
C PHE A 517 -1.32 -28.62 -5.11
N THR A 518 -0.34 -29.43 -4.72
CA THR A 518 0.30 -30.39 -5.61
C THR A 518 -0.69 -31.40 -6.19
N HIS A 519 -1.59 -31.95 -5.36
CA HIS A 519 -2.67 -32.84 -5.81
C HIS A 519 -3.53 -32.20 -6.89
N LEU A 520 -3.95 -30.94 -6.72
CA LEU A 520 -4.76 -30.22 -7.72
C LEU A 520 -4.00 -30.04 -9.03
N VAL A 521 -2.70 -29.70 -8.96
CA VAL A 521 -1.84 -29.55 -10.15
C VAL A 521 -1.68 -30.87 -10.88
N LEU A 522 -1.40 -31.96 -10.18
CA LEU A 522 -1.30 -33.31 -10.74
C LEU A 522 -2.60 -33.76 -11.41
N ASN A 523 -3.76 -33.29 -10.94
CA ASN A 523 -5.07 -33.56 -11.54
C ASN A 523 -5.43 -32.60 -12.69
N GLY A 524 -4.52 -31.71 -13.11
CA GLY A 524 -4.62 -30.91 -14.33
C GLY A 524 -5.14 -29.49 -14.13
N ILE A 525 -4.99 -28.91 -12.92
CA ILE A 525 -5.21 -27.47 -12.71
C ILE A 525 -3.87 -26.76 -12.82
N GLU A 526 -3.80 -25.74 -13.67
CA GLU A 526 -2.58 -24.94 -13.80
C GLU A 526 -2.26 -24.20 -12.49
N PRO A 527 -0.98 -24.14 -12.05
CA PRO A 527 -0.60 -23.43 -10.83
C PRO A 527 -1.05 -21.95 -10.80
N SER A 528 -1.11 -21.30 -11.95
CA SER A 528 -1.61 -19.92 -12.10
C SER A 528 -3.09 -19.77 -11.77
N GLN A 529 -3.88 -20.83 -11.86
CA GLN A 529 -5.32 -20.89 -11.54
C GLN A 529 -5.59 -21.15 -10.05
N ILE A 530 -4.55 -21.39 -9.24
CA ILE A 530 -4.65 -21.65 -7.81
C ILE A 530 -4.00 -20.49 -7.05
N THR A 531 -4.68 -19.97 -6.06
CA THR A 531 -4.12 -18.99 -5.12
C THR A 531 -4.27 -19.50 -3.69
N VAL A 532 -3.21 -19.40 -2.91
CA VAL A 532 -3.25 -19.62 -1.46
C VAL A 532 -3.39 -18.27 -0.77
N LEU A 533 -4.41 -18.12 0.05
CA LEU A 533 -4.64 -16.95 0.89
C LEU A 533 -4.39 -17.29 2.35
N ALA A 534 -3.60 -16.49 3.04
CA ALA A 534 -3.35 -16.61 4.46
C ALA A 534 -3.74 -15.33 5.20
N PHE A 535 -4.19 -15.46 6.45
CA PHE A 535 -4.48 -14.28 7.29
C PHE A 535 -3.21 -13.65 7.87
N TYR A 536 -2.06 -14.36 7.81
CA TYR A 536 -0.81 -13.95 8.46
C TYR A 536 0.38 -14.07 7.51
N SER A 537 1.26 -13.07 7.53
CA SER A 537 2.45 -13.03 6.68
C SER A 537 3.43 -14.18 6.96
N GLY A 538 3.55 -14.63 8.22
CA GLY A 538 4.36 -15.81 8.59
C GLY A 538 3.89 -17.06 7.88
N GLN A 539 2.58 -17.31 7.82
CA GLN A 539 2.00 -18.45 7.11
C GLN A 539 2.26 -18.38 5.61
N ARG A 540 2.07 -17.20 5.01
CA ARG A 540 2.39 -16.98 3.59
C ARG A 540 3.83 -17.35 3.26
N LYS A 541 4.80 -16.94 4.09
CA LYS A 541 6.23 -17.27 3.91
C LYS A 541 6.47 -18.78 3.93
N ILE A 542 5.90 -19.49 4.92
CA ILE A 542 6.09 -20.93 5.09
C ILE A 542 5.42 -21.71 3.95
N VAL A 543 4.19 -21.39 3.59
CA VAL A 543 3.51 -22.07 2.47
C VAL A 543 4.32 -21.90 1.17
N LEU A 544 4.79 -20.70 0.87
CA LEU A 544 5.60 -20.45 -0.33
C LEU A 544 6.92 -21.26 -0.32
N GLN A 545 7.58 -21.37 0.84
CA GLN A 545 8.78 -22.19 0.99
C GLN A 545 8.49 -23.68 0.76
N LYS A 546 7.34 -24.19 1.26
CA LYS A 546 6.95 -25.59 1.10
C LYS A 546 6.54 -25.91 -0.35
N LEU A 547 5.82 -25.03 -1.03
CA LEU A 547 5.49 -25.19 -2.45
C LEU A 547 6.75 -25.25 -3.33
N ARG A 548 7.75 -24.40 -3.06
CA ARG A 548 9.02 -24.40 -3.78
C ARG A 548 9.87 -25.67 -3.56
N LYS A 549 9.61 -26.42 -2.50
CA LYS A 549 10.29 -27.66 -2.18
C LYS A 549 9.59 -28.90 -2.76
N GLN A 550 8.39 -28.78 -3.33
CA GLN A 550 7.67 -29.90 -3.95
C GLN A 550 8.33 -30.29 -5.28
N PRO A 551 8.85 -31.52 -5.41
CA PRO A 551 9.51 -31.95 -6.64
C PRO A 551 8.60 -31.93 -7.86
N GLU A 552 7.32 -32.28 -7.67
CA GLU A 552 6.30 -32.34 -8.71
C GLU A 552 6.00 -30.95 -9.30
N LEU A 553 6.23 -29.88 -8.54
CA LEU A 553 6.01 -28.50 -8.98
C LEU A 553 7.25 -27.87 -9.61
N ALA A 554 8.42 -28.52 -9.60
CA ALA A 554 9.69 -27.94 -10.06
C ALA A 554 9.62 -27.48 -11.54
N GLN A 555 8.87 -28.18 -12.38
CA GLN A 555 8.69 -27.85 -13.80
C GLN A 555 7.93 -26.53 -14.04
N HIS A 556 7.14 -26.05 -13.07
CA HIS A 556 6.35 -24.83 -13.18
C HIS A 556 7.10 -23.56 -12.71
N GLY A 557 8.36 -23.72 -12.28
CA GLY A 557 9.18 -22.61 -11.78
C GLY A 557 8.85 -22.21 -10.34
N PRO A 558 9.54 -21.19 -9.77
CA PRO A 558 9.47 -20.85 -8.36
C PRO A 558 8.33 -19.89 -7.99
N LYS A 559 7.55 -19.40 -8.98
CA LYS A 559 6.50 -18.38 -8.75
C LYS A 559 5.15 -19.05 -8.52
N PHE A 560 4.64 -18.93 -7.30
CA PHE A 560 3.30 -19.39 -6.91
C PHE A 560 2.49 -18.23 -6.34
N ASN A 561 1.18 -18.26 -6.56
CA ASN A 561 0.25 -17.25 -6.06
C ASN A 561 -0.05 -17.51 -4.57
N VAL A 562 0.76 -16.94 -3.69
CA VAL A 562 0.57 -17.02 -2.23
C VAL A 562 0.55 -15.60 -1.66
N PHE A 563 -0.59 -15.19 -1.14
CA PHE A 563 -0.84 -13.81 -0.70
C PHE A 563 -1.46 -13.78 0.71
N THR A 564 -1.41 -12.61 1.34
CA THR A 564 -2.28 -12.34 2.48
C THR A 564 -3.67 -11.91 2.01
N VAL A 565 -4.70 -12.08 2.86
CA VAL A 565 -6.06 -11.66 2.52
C VAL A 565 -6.11 -10.17 2.15
N ASP A 566 -5.40 -9.34 2.90
CA ASP A 566 -5.37 -7.89 2.69
C ASP A 566 -4.67 -7.51 1.37
N SER A 567 -3.58 -8.20 0.99
CA SER A 567 -2.86 -7.94 -0.26
C SER A 567 -3.53 -8.52 -1.51
N TYR A 568 -4.59 -9.30 -1.37
CA TYR A 568 -5.32 -9.93 -2.49
C TYR A 568 -6.71 -9.32 -2.71
N GLN A 569 -6.95 -8.13 -2.19
CA GLN A 569 -8.20 -7.44 -2.43
C GLN A 569 -8.28 -6.94 -3.89
N GLY A 570 -9.48 -6.92 -4.47
CA GLY A 570 -9.69 -6.67 -5.91
C GLY A 570 -9.46 -7.88 -6.80
N GLU A 571 -8.53 -8.76 -6.44
CA GLU A 571 -8.16 -9.95 -7.19
C GLU A 571 -9.16 -11.11 -7.03
N GLU A 572 -9.08 -12.07 -7.96
CA GLU A 572 -9.86 -13.30 -7.94
C GLU A 572 -9.13 -14.41 -8.70
N ASN A 573 -9.35 -15.67 -8.33
CA ASN A 573 -8.81 -16.80 -9.06
C ASN A 573 -9.82 -17.96 -9.13
N ASP A 574 -9.53 -18.96 -9.94
CA ASP A 574 -10.40 -20.12 -10.12
C ASP A 574 -10.51 -20.92 -8.83
N VAL A 575 -9.39 -21.24 -8.20
CA VAL A 575 -9.33 -22.01 -6.95
C VAL A 575 -8.60 -21.22 -5.86
N ILE A 576 -9.23 -21.13 -4.72
CA ILE A 576 -8.65 -20.49 -3.51
C ILE A 576 -8.45 -21.55 -2.43
N LEU A 577 -7.23 -21.63 -1.90
CA LEU A 577 -6.88 -22.39 -0.71
C LEU A 577 -6.72 -21.38 0.44
N LEU A 578 -7.64 -21.38 1.38
CA LEU A 578 -7.68 -20.40 2.47
C LEU A 578 -7.12 -20.99 3.76
N SER A 579 -6.02 -20.42 4.25
CA SER A 579 -5.32 -20.78 5.49
C SER A 579 -5.76 -19.88 6.63
N LEU A 580 -6.40 -20.44 7.66
CA LEU A 580 -6.88 -19.70 8.83
C LEU A 580 -5.83 -19.61 9.94
N VAL A 581 -4.89 -20.55 10.01
CA VAL A 581 -3.74 -20.57 10.93
C VAL A 581 -4.10 -20.81 12.40
N ARG A 582 -5.09 -20.09 12.92
CA ARG A 582 -5.35 -19.96 14.36
C ARG A 582 -5.91 -21.23 14.98
N SER A 583 -5.10 -21.82 15.86
CA SER A 583 -5.47 -22.99 16.64
C SER A 583 -4.66 -23.00 17.94
N ASN A 584 -5.31 -22.65 19.06
CA ASN A 584 -4.69 -22.51 20.37
C ASN A 584 -5.67 -22.77 21.52
N SER A 585 -5.15 -23.12 22.69
CA SER A 585 -5.96 -23.46 23.87
C SER A 585 -6.74 -22.28 24.47
N HIS A 586 -6.38 -21.04 24.15
CA HIS A 586 -7.04 -19.83 24.63
C HIS A 586 -8.18 -19.37 23.71
N HIS A 587 -8.44 -20.10 22.63
CA HIS A 587 -9.43 -19.77 21.60
C HIS A 587 -9.30 -18.35 21.04
N SER A 588 -8.09 -17.79 21.06
CA SER A 588 -7.84 -16.46 20.49
C SER A 588 -7.68 -16.58 18.97
N ILE A 589 -8.47 -15.85 18.20
CA ILE A 589 -8.50 -15.94 16.73
C ILE A 589 -7.96 -14.68 16.02
N GLY A 590 -7.78 -13.56 16.75
CA GLY A 590 -7.18 -12.34 16.20
C GLY A 590 -7.85 -11.85 14.91
N PHE A 591 -7.11 -11.73 13.82
CA PHE A 591 -7.63 -11.18 12.55
C PHE A 591 -8.87 -11.90 11.98
N LEU A 592 -9.13 -13.13 12.39
CA LEU A 592 -10.32 -13.87 11.98
C LEU A 592 -11.62 -13.35 12.61
N GLU A 593 -11.54 -12.48 13.62
CA GLU A 593 -12.71 -11.78 14.20
C GLU A 593 -13.23 -10.68 13.26
N ASN A 594 -12.37 -10.20 12.35
CA ASN A 594 -12.73 -9.11 11.46
C ASN A 594 -13.65 -9.61 10.33
N LYS A 595 -14.91 -9.15 10.40
CA LYS A 595 -15.96 -9.48 9.43
C LYS A 595 -15.54 -9.16 7.99
N ASN A 596 -14.90 -8.02 7.78
CA ASN A 596 -14.53 -7.53 6.46
C ASN A 596 -13.48 -8.44 5.81
N ARG A 597 -12.47 -8.89 6.58
CA ARG A 597 -11.48 -9.88 6.11
C ARG A 597 -12.12 -11.23 5.79
N ALA A 598 -13.08 -11.68 6.60
CA ALA A 598 -13.82 -12.91 6.32
C ALA A 598 -14.60 -12.82 4.99
N VAL A 599 -15.29 -11.70 4.73
CA VAL A 599 -16.01 -11.46 3.47
C VAL A 599 -15.06 -11.49 2.28
N VAL A 600 -13.90 -10.81 2.39
CA VAL A 600 -12.91 -10.79 1.31
C VAL A 600 -12.39 -12.21 1.06
N SER A 601 -11.94 -12.93 2.09
CA SER A 601 -11.35 -14.27 1.94
C SER A 601 -12.31 -15.29 1.32
N LEU A 602 -13.60 -15.23 1.64
CA LEU A 602 -14.64 -16.13 1.14
C LEU A 602 -15.10 -15.79 -0.29
N SER A 603 -14.80 -14.60 -0.79
CA SER A 603 -15.33 -14.08 -2.06
C SER A 603 -14.33 -14.05 -3.21
N ARG A 604 -13.11 -14.58 -3.02
CA ARG A 604 -12.05 -14.54 -4.06
C ARG A 604 -12.14 -15.69 -5.07
N ALA A 605 -12.77 -16.79 -4.69
CA ALA A 605 -12.86 -17.98 -5.52
C ALA A 605 -13.95 -17.88 -6.59
N ARG A 606 -13.61 -18.24 -7.82
CA ARG A 606 -14.59 -18.40 -8.93
C ARG A 606 -15.21 -19.80 -8.95
N ARG A 607 -14.40 -20.84 -8.74
CA ARG A 607 -14.74 -22.24 -8.97
C ARG A 607 -14.58 -23.14 -7.76
N GLY A 608 -13.49 -22.97 -7.01
CA GLY A 608 -13.16 -23.85 -5.88
C GLY A 608 -12.73 -23.06 -4.67
N LEU A 609 -13.29 -23.38 -3.48
CA LEU A 609 -12.90 -22.77 -2.21
C LEU A 609 -12.62 -23.86 -1.18
N TYR A 610 -11.37 -23.99 -0.76
CA TYR A 610 -10.96 -24.96 0.24
C TYR A 610 -10.36 -24.23 1.45
N ILE A 611 -10.99 -24.38 2.61
CA ILE A 611 -10.64 -23.69 3.85
C ILE A 611 -9.93 -24.67 4.76
N PHE A 612 -8.78 -24.28 5.32
CA PHE A 612 -7.99 -25.05 6.28
C PHE A 612 -7.97 -24.33 7.62
N GLY A 613 -8.34 -25.02 8.71
CA GLY A 613 -8.31 -24.38 10.01
C GLY A 613 -9.09 -25.12 11.11
N ASN A 614 -9.07 -24.52 12.30
CA ASN A 614 -9.76 -25.04 13.49
C ASN A 614 -11.15 -24.44 13.64
N SER A 615 -12.19 -25.13 13.16
CA SER A 615 -13.59 -24.66 13.24
C SER A 615 -14.09 -24.55 14.69
N VAL A 616 -13.56 -25.36 15.62
CA VAL A 616 -13.91 -25.29 17.05
C VAL A 616 -13.36 -24.01 17.66
N ASN A 617 -12.11 -23.66 17.34
CA ASN A 617 -11.48 -22.42 17.81
C ASN A 617 -12.24 -21.17 17.35
N LEU A 618 -12.74 -21.16 16.11
CA LEU A 618 -13.55 -20.06 15.56
C LEU A 618 -14.85 -19.83 16.34
N LEU A 619 -15.51 -20.92 16.77
CA LEU A 619 -16.80 -20.86 17.45
C LEU A 619 -16.66 -20.58 18.95
N ALA A 620 -15.52 -20.91 19.55
CA ALA A 620 -15.29 -20.78 20.99
C ALA A 620 -14.67 -19.43 21.40
N ALA A 621 -14.19 -18.61 20.46
CA ALA A 621 -13.40 -17.42 20.75
C ALA A 621 -14.19 -16.35 21.56
N ASN A 622 -15.31 -15.89 21.04
CA ASN A 622 -16.21 -14.93 21.67
C ASN A 622 -17.56 -14.86 20.93
N ALA A 623 -18.50 -14.08 21.47
CA ALA A 623 -19.84 -13.94 20.89
C ALA A 623 -19.86 -13.36 19.48
N GLN A 624 -18.96 -12.43 19.16
CA GLN A 624 -18.85 -11.82 17.83
C GLN A 624 -18.33 -12.83 16.80
N SER A 625 -17.30 -13.58 17.16
CA SER A 625 -16.75 -14.65 16.34
C SER A 625 -17.77 -15.77 16.13
N PHE A 626 -18.47 -16.18 17.18
CA PHE A 626 -19.55 -17.15 17.08
C PHE A 626 -20.61 -16.69 16.09
N LYS A 627 -21.10 -15.45 16.19
CA LYS A 627 -22.08 -14.89 15.27
C LYS A 627 -21.60 -14.88 13.81
N LEU A 628 -20.31 -14.58 13.62
CA LEU A 628 -19.69 -14.53 12.28
C LEU A 628 -19.57 -15.92 11.67
N TRP A 629 -18.96 -16.86 12.42
CA TRP A 629 -18.55 -18.15 11.85
C TRP A 629 -19.60 -19.27 12.01
N SER A 630 -20.54 -19.19 12.96
CA SER A 630 -21.56 -20.23 13.13
C SER A 630 -22.39 -20.44 11.87
N THR A 631 -22.91 -19.36 11.28
CA THR A 631 -23.75 -19.46 10.08
C THR A 631 -22.99 -20.07 8.90
N ILE A 632 -21.70 -19.77 8.76
CA ILE A 632 -20.83 -20.30 7.70
C ILE A 632 -20.56 -21.79 7.94
N THR A 633 -20.12 -22.15 9.16
CA THR A 633 -19.80 -23.54 9.51
C THR A 633 -21.02 -24.44 9.53
N ASP A 634 -22.16 -23.96 10.01
CA ASP A 634 -23.41 -24.73 10.02
C ASP A 634 -23.91 -25.00 8.60
N ARG A 635 -23.81 -24.02 7.71
CA ARG A 635 -24.14 -24.21 6.31
C ARG A 635 -23.26 -25.27 5.65
N LEU A 636 -21.93 -25.19 5.88
CA LEU A 636 -20.98 -26.19 5.36
C LEU A 636 -21.24 -27.59 5.95
N ARG A 637 -21.62 -27.70 7.23
CA ARG A 637 -22.00 -28.98 7.86
C ARG A 637 -23.27 -29.54 7.25
N LEU A 638 -24.33 -28.75 7.09
CA LEU A 638 -25.57 -29.19 6.47
C LEU A 638 -25.36 -29.70 5.05
N GLN A 639 -24.44 -29.11 4.31
CA GLN A 639 -24.09 -29.51 2.96
C GLN A 639 -23.03 -30.62 2.89
N LYS A 640 -22.63 -31.22 4.03
CA LYS A 640 -21.57 -32.24 4.14
C LYS A 640 -20.22 -31.80 3.60
N ARG A 641 -19.89 -30.51 3.79
CA ARG A 641 -18.63 -29.87 3.35
C ARG A 641 -17.73 -29.46 4.51
N LEU A 642 -18.15 -29.73 5.70
CA LEU A 642 -17.37 -29.65 6.94
C LEU A 642 -17.77 -30.87 7.79
N ASN A 643 -16.80 -31.73 8.04
CA ASN A 643 -16.92 -32.81 8.99
C ASN A 643 -15.67 -32.80 9.88
N ILE A 644 -15.87 -32.73 11.19
CA ILE A 644 -14.77 -32.63 12.16
C ILE A 644 -13.96 -33.93 12.22
N ASP A 645 -14.58 -35.06 11.96
CA ASP A 645 -14.00 -36.38 12.17
C ASP A 645 -13.52 -37.10 10.90
N SER A 646 -13.83 -36.56 9.70
CA SER A 646 -13.69 -37.34 8.46
C SER A 646 -12.55 -36.95 7.51
N GLY A 647 -11.73 -35.97 7.85
CA GLY A 647 -10.62 -35.53 7.00
C GLY A 647 -11.04 -34.84 5.69
N LEU A 648 -10.11 -34.69 4.74
CA LEU A 648 -10.32 -34.10 3.43
C LEU A 648 -10.61 -35.21 2.41
N PRO A 649 -11.81 -35.26 1.81
CA PRO A 649 -12.15 -36.26 0.82
C PRO A 649 -11.53 -35.92 -0.55
N ILE A 650 -10.77 -36.84 -1.11
CA ILE A 650 -10.27 -36.76 -2.48
C ILE A 650 -10.82 -37.94 -3.29
N VAL A 651 -11.01 -37.77 -4.58
CA VAL A 651 -11.56 -38.81 -5.46
C VAL A 651 -10.62 -39.01 -6.64
N CYS A 652 -10.11 -40.21 -6.76
CA CYS A 652 -9.26 -40.58 -7.89
C CYS A 652 -10.00 -40.46 -9.22
N LYS A 653 -9.41 -39.74 -10.18
CA LYS A 653 -9.99 -39.52 -11.51
C LYS A 653 -10.16 -40.83 -12.30
N ASN A 654 -9.21 -41.76 -12.16
CA ASN A 654 -9.20 -43.00 -12.93
C ASN A 654 -10.11 -44.07 -12.34
N HIS A 655 -10.08 -44.26 -11.01
CA HIS A 655 -10.80 -45.35 -10.33
C HIS A 655 -12.07 -44.91 -9.62
N GLN A 656 -12.35 -43.59 -9.54
CA GLN A 656 -13.48 -43.01 -8.81
C GLN A 656 -13.51 -43.41 -7.31
N THR A 657 -12.35 -43.84 -6.78
CA THR A 657 -12.20 -44.25 -5.40
C THR A 657 -12.04 -43.00 -4.52
N GLU A 658 -12.85 -42.89 -3.47
CA GLU A 658 -12.73 -41.85 -2.45
C GLU A 658 -11.66 -42.25 -1.41
N THR A 659 -10.75 -41.34 -1.12
CA THR A 659 -9.75 -41.48 -0.07
C THR A 659 -9.85 -40.30 0.87
N MET A 660 -9.80 -40.55 2.17
CA MET A 660 -9.83 -39.52 3.20
C MET A 660 -8.42 -39.18 3.64
N ILE A 661 -8.06 -37.92 3.63
CA ILE A 661 -6.77 -37.38 4.05
C ILE A 661 -6.95 -36.70 5.38
N HIS A 662 -6.24 -37.17 6.41
CA HIS A 662 -6.30 -36.64 7.78
C HIS A 662 -5.05 -35.85 8.14
N GLU A 663 -3.89 -36.30 7.65
CA GLU A 663 -2.57 -35.78 8.02
C GLU A 663 -1.73 -35.50 6.79
N PRO A 664 -0.75 -34.58 6.85
CA PRO A 664 0.15 -34.34 5.71
C PRO A 664 0.90 -35.59 5.21
N VAL A 665 1.20 -36.56 6.10
CA VAL A 665 1.88 -37.80 5.74
C VAL A 665 1.04 -38.71 4.83
N ASP A 666 -0.28 -38.61 4.87
CA ASP A 666 -1.18 -39.41 4.02
C ASP A 666 -0.94 -39.18 2.53
N TRP A 667 -0.46 -37.99 2.18
CA TRP A 667 -0.14 -37.62 0.81
C TRP A 667 1.07 -38.35 0.23
N GLU A 668 2.01 -38.79 1.07
CA GLU A 668 3.23 -39.50 0.65
C GLU A 668 2.92 -40.82 -0.07
N GLN A 669 1.74 -41.36 0.18
CA GLN A 669 1.28 -42.60 -0.44
C GLN A 669 0.53 -42.37 -1.76
N LEU A 670 0.27 -41.14 -2.16
CA LEU A 670 -0.57 -40.79 -3.28
C LEU A 670 0.20 -39.91 -4.27
N ALA A 671 0.24 -40.32 -5.52
CA ALA A 671 0.84 -39.53 -6.61
C ALA A 671 -0.23 -38.80 -7.43
N GLY A 672 -1.16 -38.10 -6.77
CA GLY A 672 -2.31 -37.44 -7.39
C GLY A 672 -3.50 -38.38 -7.71
N GLY A 673 -3.33 -39.69 -7.61
CA GLY A 673 -4.36 -40.71 -7.80
C GLY A 673 -4.86 -41.33 -6.49
N CYS A 674 -4.94 -42.68 -6.45
CA CYS A 674 -5.32 -43.47 -5.28
C CYS A 674 -4.26 -44.54 -4.94
N GLY A 675 -4.49 -45.28 -3.84
CA GLY A 675 -3.56 -46.34 -3.40
C GLY A 675 -3.52 -47.59 -4.27
N LEU A 676 -4.40 -47.73 -5.28
CA LEU A 676 -4.42 -48.86 -6.21
C LEU A 676 -3.22 -48.84 -7.15
N LYS A 677 -2.87 -49.96 -7.73
CA LYS A 677 -1.83 -50.02 -8.78
C LYS A 677 -2.31 -49.26 -10.04
N CYS A 678 -1.37 -48.67 -10.73
CA CYS A 678 -1.65 -48.04 -12.02
C CYS A 678 -1.81 -49.12 -13.09
N ASP A 679 -2.97 -49.15 -13.75
CA ASP A 679 -3.23 -50.10 -14.86
C ASP A 679 -2.78 -49.53 -16.22
N GLY A 680 -2.07 -48.43 -16.23
CA GLY A 680 -1.56 -47.77 -17.43
C GLY A 680 -0.44 -48.52 -18.08
N GLN A 681 -0.49 -48.67 -19.42
CA GLN A 681 0.57 -49.25 -20.21
C GLN A 681 1.58 -48.18 -20.64
N LEU A 682 2.84 -48.41 -20.37
CA LEU A 682 3.94 -47.53 -20.77
C LEU A 682 4.18 -47.61 -22.29
N PRO A 683 4.77 -46.61 -22.93
CA PRO A 683 5.10 -46.64 -24.37
C PRO A 683 5.93 -47.85 -24.80
N CYS A 684 6.67 -48.46 -23.87
CA CYS A 684 7.44 -49.68 -24.09
C CYS A 684 6.62 -50.97 -24.00
N GLY A 685 5.29 -50.90 -23.77
CA GLY A 685 4.38 -52.05 -23.68
C GLY A 685 4.29 -52.70 -22.30
N HIS A 686 5.09 -52.27 -21.31
CA HIS A 686 5.01 -52.79 -19.94
C HIS A 686 3.93 -52.05 -19.12
N LEU A 687 3.34 -52.75 -18.15
CA LEU A 687 2.44 -52.12 -17.17
C LEU A 687 3.21 -51.21 -16.24
N CYS A 688 2.60 -50.10 -15.90
CA CYS A 688 3.17 -49.17 -14.89
C CYS A 688 3.25 -49.87 -13.53
N VAL A 689 4.39 -49.83 -12.91
CA VAL A 689 4.64 -50.46 -11.59
C VAL A 689 4.29 -49.57 -10.41
N TYR A 690 3.98 -48.31 -10.68
CA TYR A 690 3.64 -47.35 -9.65
C TYR A 690 2.19 -47.44 -9.18
N LYS A 691 1.87 -46.79 -8.07
CA LYS A 691 0.49 -46.53 -7.66
C LYS A 691 -0.21 -45.63 -8.70
N CYS A 692 -1.52 -45.65 -8.69
CA CYS A 692 -2.32 -44.83 -9.61
C CYS A 692 -1.92 -43.35 -9.54
N HIS A 693 -1.65 -42.80 -10.69
CA HIS A 693 -1.39 -41.37 -10.91
C HIS A 693 -2.25 -40.87 -12.07
N PRO A 694 -2.61 -39.56 -12.13
CA PRO A 694 -3.41 -38.97 -13.21
C PRO A 694 -2.75 -39.01 -14.57
#